data_aef00b078072d3a0f682441416e62ac9
#
_entry.id   aef00b078072d3a0f682441416e62ac9
#
_cell.length_a   1.000
_cell.length_b   1.000
_cell.length_c   1.000
_cell.angle_alpha   90.00
_cell.angle_beta   90.00
_cell.angle_gamma   90.00
#
_symmetry.space_group_name_H-M   'P 1'
#
loop_
_entity.id
_entity.type
_entity.pdbx_description
1 polymer ?
#
loop_
_entity_poly.entity_id
_entity_poly.type
_entity_poly.pdbx_seq_one_letter_code
_entity_poly.pdbx_strand_id
1 'polypeptide(L)'
;MIAITNNKVHNSIKFKGKVVSKRKRGAEGSVASNHMSDRLSNKSLPGEETAATPTSSTKRKTINNFDKNQVLDTYSSYCANKGYQLPVTSSTKGKKPSSVKNNIPSNHEIISNSKMKPSSKLQYRVATLTFENVVPTIIKDYEIYALEDKDIRSLTCVNKLFSSMIPDIIRLRNLDFSELTQPRFNYEEQVEISSQRVDMATAAMIQFGMNPGLLVRYMSGEYTGENRDIDQLERNIGQYIDPEDMQHIRRILTYGCPAQLDFEEELDNKLKLIDRGNQKSFEERPEVVNKTLNKEEKYSHLIALKYWIVYASAFCRHNMQGMNMKKTPRVVWDQSTKLDPSDVVLNEITNTDLEAIITFGSTKIKLYTIIYNYRISFPDKVILLAGADVKACFRYPRIAPDLTGAFGFLAQDMLFLSTSQVFGSNTSCPSWEPFRRAIEIMTVIYNDKEGLVEKYRELLDMLVWDETLTQDVTLTRAVPCKQNQGVLDDEGNMKPTPAYIYVDDALLATVGRDNMEKSLAALIEAMFTVMGAPNVSIRQMHLAIDKWRGAIVGPLQIMLGIDIDTNSLLVGTTSEYQTEVRELIFELYIKQKKRFGMQHQNRCTFNVSSMHKLVGKIARLGEGAHWIYKLLSHMYTSLTHALSKNEALLRDSSEEFKLLVQQIKTKQFSKKNINVAKQINFAMKKAAQMIHRHPFRYVINETLGEELDFIYNALEPDSGITFKSPIGHIIPREPTGSMFGDSCLRGCGGYSLSFLFWWHLEFPLEIILRTLLHRSHNDDGLLVSINCLEYITVIINYCAALVALSTNQFTDDPYPVVLSITDNTSAMNWTTHTSKNSMIGRALARFFCGLMIDSPLGINSKWIATDENKVADEISRIKKEQSNTTSHFSFDYSSLKKQFPELKDCRFFQPSQELLSMIWEIVLTKKCPDLKRVVALKPKDLGKLVT
;
A
#
# COMPACT_ATOMS: atom_id res chain seq x y z
N MET A 1 0.37 -3.10 1.83
CA MET A 1 1.33 -4.18 1.45
C MET A 1 0.66 -5.54 1.24
N ILE A 2 -0.18 -6.02 2.14
CA ILE A 2 -0.90 -7.31 1.97
C ILE A 2 -1.82 -7.29 0.73
N ALA A 3 -2.48 -6.18 0.44
CA ALA A 3 -3.34 -6.03 -0.75
C ALA A 3 -2.57 -6.06 -2.08
N ILE A 4 -1.32 -5.56 -2.11
CA ILE A 4 -0.50 -5.54 -3.33
C ILE A 4 0.06 -6.93 -3.66
N THR A 5 0.39 -7.72 -2.64
CA THR A 5 0.85 -9.10 -2.82
C THR A 5 -0.29 -10.04 -3.25
N ASN A 6 -1.49 -9.85 -2.72
CA ASN A 6 -2.65 -10.63 -3.15
C ASN A 6 -3.05 -10.35 -4.61
N ASN A 7 -2.96 -9.10 -5.08
CA ASN A 7 -3.22 -8.75 -6.49
C ASN A 7 -2.19 -9.34 -7.46
N LYS A 8 -0.91 -9.50 -7.04
CA LYS A 8 0.11 -10.12 -7.89
C LYS A 8 -0.04 -11.64 -7.99
N VAL A 9 -0.49 -12.30 -6.92
CA VAL A 9 -0.77 -13.75 -6.95
C VAL A 9 -2.01 -14.05 -7.80
N HIS A 10 -3.05 -13.21 -7.76
CA HIS A 10 -4.22 -13.36 -8.63
C HIS A 10 -3.92 -13.21 -10.13
N ASN A 11 -2.91 -12.40 -10.50
CA ASN A 11 -2.54 -12.21 -11.89
C ASN A 11 -1.66 -13.34 -12.47
N SER A 12 -1.06 -14.21 -11.64
CA SER A 12 -0.26 -15.33 -12.12
C SER A 12 -1.09 -16.59 -12.48
N ILE A 13 -2.35 -16.66 -12.06
CA ILE A 13 -3.28 -17.75 -12.42
C ILE A 13 -4.08 -17.38 -13.68
N LYS A 14 -3.42 -16.92 -14.74
CA LYS A 14 -4.04 -16.82 -16.07
C LYS A 14 -3.92 -18.15 -16.78
N PHE A 15 -5.02 -18.88 -16.86
CA PHE A 15 -5.14 -20.08 -17.67
C PHE A 15 -4.77 -19.80 -19.14
N LYS A 16 -3.71 -20.41 -19.63
CA LYS A 16 -3.45 -20.53 -21.07
C LYS A 16 -4.44 -21.52 -21.68
N GLY A 17 -5.63 -21.04 -22.04
CA GLY A 17 -6.47 -21.74 -22.99
C GLY A 17 -5.89 -21.55 -24.38
N LYS A 18 -5.42 -22.63 -25.02
CA LYS A 18 -5.10 -22.63 -26.44
C LYS A 18 -6.40 -22.37 -27.21
N VAL A 19 -6.56 -21.18 -27.75
CA VAL A 19 -7.51 -20.92 -28.84
C VAL A 19 -6.68 -20.76 -30.10
N VAL A 20 -6.81 -21.75 -30.99
CA VAL A 20 -6.38 -21.66 -32.37
C VAL A 20 -7.34 -20.71 -33.08
N SER A 21 -6.89 -19.54 -33.48
CA SER A 21 -7.63 -18.72 -34.44
C SER A 21 -6.67 -18.03 -35.43
N LYS A 22 -7.17 -18.07 -36.66
CA LYS A 22 -6.55 -17.63 -37.89
C LYS A 22 -6.21 -16.14 -37.87
N ARG A 23 -5.06 -15.83 -38.45
CA ARG A 23 -4.63 -14.48 -38.85
C ARG A 23 -5.63 -13.74 -39.68
N LYS A 24 -5.91 -12.48 -39.36
CA LYS A 24 -6.07 -11.39 -40.33
C LYS A 24 -5.38 -10.15 -39.82
N ARG A 25 -4.63 -9.52 -40.72
CA ARG A 25 -3.87 -8.28 -40.50
C ARG A 25 -4.83 -7.09 -40.38
N GLY A 26 -4.50 -6.14 -39.55
CA GLY A 26 -5.04 -4.80 -39.50
C GLY A 26 -4.24 -4.00 -38.52
N ALA A 27 -3.48 -3.02 -39.00
CA ALA A 27 -2.70 -2.10 -38.21
C ALA A 27 -3.67 -1.07 -37.59
N GLU A 28 -3.35 -0.70 -36.37
CA GLU A 28 -3.23 0.69 -35.92
C GLU A 28 -3.14 0.68 -34.37
N GLY A 29 -2.04 1.21 -33.91
CA GLY A 29 -1.74 1.32 -32.50
C GLY A 29 -2.37 2.57 -31.91
N SER A 30 -2.85 2.47 -30.71
CA SER A 30 -2.93 3.62 -29.83
C SER A 30 -2.34 3.25 -28.47
N VAL A 31 -1.33 3.99 -28.13
CA VAL A 31 -0.53 3.89 -26.91
C VAL A 31 -1.26 4.66 -25.82
N ALA A 32 -1.62 4.00 -24.75
CA ALA A 32 -1.95 4.66 -23.49
C ALA A 32 -0.72 4.58 -22.57
N SER A 33 0.03 5.66 -22.53
CA SER A 33 1.13 5.86 -21.58
C SER A 33 0.59 6.15 -20.17
N ASN A 34 1.28 5.63 -19.20
CA ASN A 34 1.07 5.91 -17.78
C ASN A 34 1.23 7.41 -17.47
N HIS A 35 0.16 8.16 -17.50
CA HIS A 35 0.09 9.50 -16.90
C HIS A 35 -0.52 9.42 -15.50
N MET A 36 0.28 9.01 -14.53
CA MET A 36 -0.09 9.12 -13.13
C MET A 36 0.70 10.20 -12.37
N SER A 37 1.61 10.91 -13.06
CA SER A 37 2.39 12.00 -12.49
C SER A 37 1.94 13.42 -12.87
N ASP A 38 1.14 13.60 -13.93
CA ASP A 38 0.88 14.95 -14.47
C ASP A 38 -0.45 15.59 -14.02
N ARG A 39 -1.16 15.02 -13.04
CA ARG A 39 -2.42 15.60 -12.56
C ARG A 39 -2.33 16.39 -11.24
N LEU A 40 -1.14 16.60 -10.70
CA LEU A 40 -0.97 17.38 -9.47
C LEU A 40 -0.48 18.81 -9.68
N SER A 41 -0.27 19.24 -10.90
CA SER A 41 0.23 20.58 -11.17
C SER A 41 -0.64 21.31 -12.18
N ASN A 42 -1.79 21.80 -11.84
CA ASN A 42 -2.37 23.00 -12.45
C ASN A 42 -3.72 23.35 -11.80
N LYS A 43 -3.65 24.02 -10.69
CA LYS A 43 -4.62 25.04 -10.31
C LYS A 43 -3.84 26.22 -9.77
N SER A 44 -3.40 27.08 -10.68
CA SER A 44 -3.02 28.45 -10.40
C SER A 44 -4.27 29.22 -9.97
N LEU A 45 -4.20 29.84 -8.82
CA LEU A 45 -5.16 30.84 -8.38
C LEU A 45 -5.02 32.09 -9.25
N PRO A 46 -6.15 32.74 -9.66
CA PRO A 46 -6.10 34.02 -10.34
C PRO A 46 -5.86 35.16 -9.35
N GLY A 47 -4.95 36.06 -9.73
CA GLY A 47 -4.72 37.32 -9.03
C GLY A 47 -5.90 38.27 -9.07
N GLU A 48 -5.97 39.10 -8.06
CA GLU A 48 -6.90 40.22 -7.92
C GLU A 48 -6.72 41.27 -9.04
N GLU A 49 -7.82 41.64 -9.66
CA GLU A 49 -7.97 42.97 -10.25
C GLU A 49 -9.35 43.52 -10.00
N THR A 50 -9.34 44.80 -9.70
CA THR A 50 -10.34 45.68 -9.14
C THR A 50 -11.56 45.93 -10.05
N ALA A 51 -12.69 45.97 -9.43
CA ALA A 51 -13.91 46.81 -9.64
C ALA A 51 -14.33 47.25 -11.04
N ALA A 52 -15.49 46.73 -11.46
CA ALA A 52 -16.60 47.51 -12.04
C ALA A 52 -17.87 46.65 -12.17
N THR A 53 -18.95 47.06 -11.51
CA THR A 53 -20.30 46.55 -11.80
C THR A 53 -20.78 46.98 -13.19
N PRO A 54 -21.50 46.14 -13.94
CA PRO A 54 -22.96 46.27 -13.98
C PRO A 54 -23.72 44.94 -14.11
N THR A 55 -24.93 45.02 -13.60
CA THR A 55 -26.07 44.10 -13.70
C THR A 55 -26.30 43.43 -15.05
N SER A 56 -26.31 42.09 -15.07
CA SER A 56 -27.22 41.32 -15.95
C SER A 56 -27.29 39.85 -15.48
N SER A 57 -28.49 39.36 -15.32
CA SER A 57 -28.90 38.03 -14.99
C SER A 57 -28.35 37.02 -16.00
N THR A 58 -27.43 36.18 -15.58
CA THR A 58 -27.05 34.96 -16.30
C THR A 58 -27.01 33.77 -15.33
N LYS A 59 -27.84 32.79 -15.68
CA LYS A 59 -28.04 31.53 -14.97
C LYS A 59 -26.69 30.89 -14.64
N ARG A 60 -26.45 30.62 -13.37
CA ARG A 60 -25.39 29.71 -12.88
C ARG A 60 -25.57 28.35 -13.55
N LYS A 61 -24.73 28.02 -14.48
CA LYS A 61 -24.51 26.63 -14.88
C LYS A 61 -23.75 25.94 -13.75
N THR A 62 -24.45 25.09 -13.04
CA THR A 62 -23.89 24.11 -12.13
C THR A 62 -22.85 23.28 -12.88
N ILE A 63 -21.64 23.27 -12.37
CA ILE A 63 -20.56 22.37 -12.78
C ILE A 63 -20.91 20.98 -12.20
N ASN A 64 -21.90 20.33 -12.79
CA ASN A 64 -22.28 18.94 -12.52
C ASN A 64 -22.41 18.18 -13.83
N ASN A 65 -21.34 18.24 -14.63
CA ASN A 65 -21.15 17.28 -15.73
C ASN A 65 -19.72 16.78 -15.67
N PHE A 66 -19.42 15.94 -14.68
CA PHE A 66 -18.45 14.88 -14.90
C PHE A 66 -19.08 14.01 -15.98
N ASP A 67 -18.51 14.05 -17.15
CA ASP A 67 -18.99 13.26 -18.28
C ASP A 67 -18.81 11.78 -17.89
N LYS A 68 -19.92 11.09 -17.60
CA LYS A 68 -19.94 9.67 -17.29
C LYS A 68 -19.25 8.83 -18.38
N ASN A 69 -19.23 9.35 -19.61
CA ASN A 69 -18.59 8.69 -20.72
C ASN A 69 -17.06 8.77 -20.59
N GLN A 70 -16.51 9.89 -20.11
CA GLN A 70 -15.08 10.06 -19.90
C GLN A 70 -14.56 9.17 -18.77
N VAL A 71 -15.35 8.94 -17.71
CA VAL A 71 -15.03 7.99 -16.64
C VAL A 71 -15.13 6.54 -17.12
N LEU A 72 -16.15 6.23 -17.92
CA LEU A 72 -16.32 4.91 -18.55
C LEU A 72 -15.21 4.61 -19.55
N ASP A 73 -14.79 5.58 -20.35
CA ASP A 73 -13.68 5.43 -21.28
C ASP A 73 -12.34 5.25 -20.56
N THR A 74 -12.10 5.99 -19.48
CA THR A 74 -10.90 5.82 -18.64
C THR A 74 -10.90 4.46 -17.96
N TYR A 75 -12.05 4.00 -17.46
CA TYR A 75 -12.19 2.68 -16.85
C TYR A 75 -12.08 1.56 -17.88
N SER A 76 -12.65 1.75 -19.07
CA SER A 76 -12.55 0.82 -20.20
C SER A 76 -11.09 0.68 -20.68
N SER A 77 -10.37 1.79 -20.78
CA SER A 77 -8.94 1.81 -21.12
C SER A 77 -8.09 1.14 -20.02
N TYR A 78 -8.41 1.35 -18.75
CA TYR A 78 -7.77 0.68 -17.62
C TYR A 78 -8.01 -0.84 -17.65
N CYS A 79 -9.25 -1.27 -17.91
CA CYS A 79 -9.60 -2.69 -18.00
C CYS A 79 -8.96 -3.37 -19.21
N ALA A 80 -8.91 -2.71 -20.37
CA ALA A 80 -8.26 -3.20 -21.58
C ALA A 80 -6.74 -3.37 -21.37
N ASN A 81 -6.09 -2.38 -20.74
CA ASN A 81 -4.66 -2.44 -20.40
C ASN A 81 -4.32 -3.53 -19.34
N LYS A 82 -5.30 -3.93 -18.52
CA LYS A 82 -5.16 -5.03 -17.56
C LYS A 82 -5.61 -6.38 -18.13
N GLY A 83 -6.05 -6.43 -19.39
CA GLY A 83 -6.53 -7.66 -20.04
C GLY A 83 -7.89 -8.12 -19.51
N TYR A 84 -8.71 -7.23 -18.96
CA TYR A 84 -10.11 -7.48 -18.63
C TYR A 84 -10.98 -7.19 -19.85
N GLN A 85 -11.69 -8.19 -20.37
CA GLN A 85 -12.73 -7.95 -21.36
C GLN A 85 -13.97 -7.40 -20.66
N LEU A 86 -14.33 -6.16 -20.97
CA LEU A 86 -15.64 -5.61 -20.61
C LEU A 86 -16.73 -6.33 -21.44
N PRO A 87 -17.89 -6.60 -20.87
CA PRO A 87 -19.00 -7.15 -21.63
C PRO A 87 -19.41 -6.17 -22.72
N VAL A 88 -19.35 -6.60 -23.97
CA VAL A 88 -19.83 -5.85 -25.12
C VAL A 88 -21.33 -5.69 -24.95
N THR A 89 -21.80 -4.47 -24.73
CA THR A 89 -23.24 -4.15 -24.82
C THR A 89 -23.60 -4.17 -26.29
N SER A 90 -24.26 -5.25 -26.75
CA SER A 90 -24.87 -5.30 -28.05
C SER A 90 -25.94 -4.19 -28.14
N SER A 91 -25.76 -3.24 -29.05
CA SER A 91 -26.76 -2.23 -29.38
C SER A 91 -27.90 -2.90 -30.11
N THR A 92 -28.91 -3.36 -29.45
CA THR A 92 -30.22 -3.61 -30.05
C THR A 92 -31.04 -2.32 -29.96
N LYS A 93 -31.26 -1.70 -31.13
CA LYS A 93 -32.25 -0.65 -31.28
C LYS A 93 -33.61 -1.20 -30.92
N GLY A 94 -34.28 -0.56 -29.96
CA GLY A 94 -35.73 -0.75 -29.81
C GLY A 94 -36.15 -0.95 -28.35
N LYS A 95 -36.77 0.08 -27.83
CA LYS A 95 -37.50 0.32 -26.58
C LYS A 95 -36.69 0.98 -25.48
N LYS A 96 -37.06 2.22 -25.20
CA LYS A 96 -36.64 2.96 -24.03
C LYS A 96 -36.86 2.05 -22.80
N PRO A 97 -35.81 1.73 -22.03
CA PRO A 97 -36.03 1.12 -20.73
C PRO A 97 -36.66 2.19 -19.84
N SER A 98 -37.76 1.87 -19.20
CA SER A 98 -38.23 2.62 -18.05
C SER A 98 -37.05 2.81 -17.10
N SER A 99 -36.84 4.04 -16.67
CA SER A 99 -35.80 4.43 -15.74
C SER A 99 -35.95 3.62 -14.46
N VAL A 100 -35.21 2.54 -14.33
CA VAL A 100 -34.87 2.01 -13.02
C VAL A 100 -33.93 3.05 -12.44
N LYS A 101 -34.47 3.95 -11.63
CA LYS A 101 -33.67 4.77 -10.74
C LYS A 101 -32.86 3.82 -9.89
N ASN A 102 -31.60 3.72 -10.15
CA ASN A 102 -30.65 3.24 -9.15
C ASN A 102 -30.69 4.27 -8.02
N ASN A 103 -31.56 4.05 -7.06
CA ASN A 103 -31.61 4.81 -5.84
C ASN A 103 -30.39 4.39 -5.00
N ILE A 104 -29.23 4.94 -5.33
CA ILE A 104 -28.17 5.11 -4.36
C ILE A 104 -28.67 6.28 -3.52
N PRO A 105 -29.04 6.08 -2.23
CA PRO A 105 -29.53 7.17 -1.41
C PRO A 105 -28.44 8.22 -1.31
N SER A 106 -28.80 9.49 -1.53
CA SER A 106 -27.88 10.59 -1.28
C SER A 106 -27.45 10.57 0.19
N ASN A 107 -26.28 11.10 0.51
CA ASN A 107 -25.83 11.23 1.90
C ASN A 107 -26.89 11.93 2.77
N HIS A 108 -27.68 12.83 2.18
CA HIS A 108 -28.82 13.50 2.83
C HIS A 108 -29.97 12.53 3.20
N GLU A 109 -30.26 11.54 2.34
CA GLU A 109 -31.29 10.53 2.62
C GLU A 109 -30.85 9.56 3.71
N ILE A 110 -29.54 9.24 3.78
CA ILE A 110 -28.98 8.41 4.84
C ILE A 110 -29.06 9.12 6.18
N ILE A 111 -28.71 10.42 6.24
CA ILE A 111 -28.81 11.23 7.45
C ILE A 111 -30.27 11.41 7.87
N SER A 112 -31.19 11.64 6.90
CA SER A 112 -32.62 11.77 7.21
C SER A 112 -33.23 10.45 7.66
N ASN A 113 -32.81 9.33 7.06
CA ASN A 113 -33.27 8.00 7.45
C ASN A 113 -32.75 7.55 8.82
N SER A 114 -31.57 8.06 9.24
CA SER A 114 -31.03 7.79 10.57
C SER A 114 -31.71 8.56 11.70
N LYS A 115 -32.45 9.63 11.38
CA LYS A 115 -33.35 10.33 12.36
C LYS A 115 -34.67 9.59 12.57
N MET A 116 -35.02 8.69 11.67
CA MET A 116 -36.18 7.83 11.87
C MET A 116 -35.78 6.64 12.76
N LYS A 117 -36.79 6.13 13.51
CA LYS A 117 -36.66 4.84 14.25
C LYS A 117 -35.85 3.86 13.47
N PRO A 118 -35.00 2.99 14.10
CA PRO A 118 -34.09 2.12 13.42
C PRO A 118 -34.77 1.48 12.22
N SER A 119 -34.35 1.95 11.03
CA SER A 119 -34.96 1.46 9.80
C SER A 119 -34.45 0.05 9.56
N SER A 120 -35.34 -0.81 9.14
CA SER A 120 -35.03 -2.20 8.77
C SER A 120 -33.87 -2.33 7.75
N LYS A 121 -33.46 -1.26 7.09
CA LYS A 121 -32.39 -1.24 6.10
C LYS A 121 -30.97 -1.26 6.67
N LEU A 122 -30.77 -0.90 7.95
CA LEU A 122 -29.47 -0.95 8.62
C LEU A 122 -29.36 -2.11 9.62
N GLN A 123 -30.38 -2.91 9.75
CA GLN A 123 -30.43 -4.00 10.72
C GLN A 123 -29.80 -5.26 10.14
N TYR A 124 -28.74 -5.70 10.78
CA TYR A 124 -28.21 -7.04 10.59
C TYR A 124 -29.08 -8.02 11.37
N ARG A 125 -29.68 -9.00 10.70
CA ARG A 125 -30.48 -10.03 11.33
C ARG A 125 -29.83 -11.39 11.16
N VAL A 126 -29.85 -12.11 12.24
CA VAL A 126 -29.37 -13.49 12.31
C VAL A 126 -30.54 -14.36 12.75
N ALA A 127 -30.76 -15.49 12.12
CA ALA A 127 -31.72 -16.45 12.60
C ALA A 127 -31.37 -16.85 14.04
N THR A 128 -32.36 -16.89 14.91
CA THR A 128 -32.20 -17.11 16.35
C THR A 128 -32.91 -18.35 16.83
N LEU A 129 -32.35 -18.93 17.86
CA LEU A 129 -33.06 -19.85 18.73
C LEU A 129 -33.93 -19.02 19.68
N THR A 130 -35.11 -18.60 19.23
CA THR A 130 -36.04 -17.90 20.11
C THR A 130 -36.79 -18.92 20.99
N PHE A 131 -37.19 -18.46 22.19
CA PHE A 131 -38.01 -19.26 23.10
C PHE A 131 -39.26 -19.80 22.40
N GLU A 132 -39.83 -19.05 21.47
CA GLU A 132 -41.01 -19.40 20.69
C GLU A 132 -40.73 -20.49 19.66
N ASN A 133 -39.51 -20.56 19.10
CA ASN A 133 -39.12 -21.55 18.12
C ASN A 133 -38.63 -22.87 18.73
N VAL A 134 -38.10 -22.82 19.94
CA VAL A 134 -37.46 -23.95 20.61
C VAL A 134 -38.42 -24.67 21.58
N VAL A 135 -39.28 -23.91 22.28
CA VAL A 135 -40.25 -24.49 23.20
C VAL A 135 -41.22 -25.48 22.50
N PRO A 136 -41.77 -25.21 21.31
CA PRO A 136 -42.58 -26.17 20.59
C PRO A 136 -41.83 -27.45 20.19
N THR A 137 -40.51 -27.32 19.95
CA THR A 137 -39.67 -28.46 19.54
C THR A 137 -39.32 -29.36 20.73
N ILE A 138 -39.13 -28.78 21.92
CA ILE A 138 -38.88 -29.55 23.16
C ILE A 138 -40.14 -30.27 23.68
N ILE A 139 -41.32 -29.68 23.48
CA ILE A 139 -42.58 -30.28 23.91
C ILE A 139 -42.96 -31.47 23.03
N LYS A 140 -42.44 -31.61 21.83
CA LYS A 140 -42.62 -32.74 20.93
C LYS A 140 -41.60 -33.88 21.15
N ASP A 141 -41.22 -34.16 22.39
CA ASP A 141 -40.27 -35.23 22.74
C ASP A 141 -40.57 -36.60 22.17
N TYR A 142 -41.76 -36.82 21.63
CA TYR A 142 -42.16 -38.06 21.03
C TYR A 142 -41.85 -38.20 19.52
N GLU A 143 -41.39 -37.09 18.86
CA GLU A 143 -41.04 -37.12 17.43
C GLU A 143 -39.51 -37.11 17.21
N ILE A 144 -38.69 -37.20 18.26
CA ILE A 144 -37.20 -37.15 18.20
C ILE A 144 -36.65 -38.30 17.31
N TYR A 145 -37.34 -39.41 17.21
CA TYR A 145 -36.92 -40.55 16.40
C TYR A 145 -37.06 -40.36 14.88
N ALA A 146 -37.65 -39.25 14.42
CA ALA A 146 -37.82 -38.94 13.00
C ALA A 146 -36.86 -37.84 12.52
N LEU A 147 -35.98 -37.30 13.38
CA LEU A 147 -35.06 -36.21 13.05
C LEU A 147 -33.75 -36.76 12.47
N GLU A 148 -33.21 -36.10 11.47
CA GLU A 148 -31.89 -36.40 10.95
C GLU A 148 -30.79 -36.11 12.01
N ASP A 149 -29.63 -36.79 11.91
CA ASP A 149 -28.51 -36.66 12.84
C ASP A 149 -28.05 -35.21 13.12
N LYS A 150 -28.15 -34.33 12.14
CA LYS A 150 -27.84 -32.90 12.30
C LYS A 150 -28.81 -32.17 13.22
N ASP A 151 -30.11 -32.57 13.15
CA ASP A 151 -31.17 -31.97 13.96
C ASP A 151 -31.07 -32.44 15.41
N ILE A 152 -30.64 -33.68 15.62
CA ILE A 152 -30.39 -34.28 16.96
C ILE A 152 -29.22 -33.58 17.63
N ARG A 153 -28.14 -33.28 16.88
CA ARG A 153 -26.99 -32.51 17.39
C ARG A 153 -27.39 -31.09 17.78
N SER A 154 -28.18 -30.42 16.94
CA SER A 154 -28.72 -29.09 17.23
C SER A 154 -29.57 -29.07 18.48
N LEU A 155 -30.47 -30.07 18.65
CA LEU A 155 -31.33 -30.21 19.83
C LEU A 155 -30.52 -30.52 21.11
N THR A 156 -29.43 -31.30 21.01
CA THR A 156 -28.59 -31.60 22.16
C THR A 156 -27.82 -30.36 22.64
N CYS A 157 -27.31 -29.55 21.73
CA CYS A 157 -26.73 -28.27 22.04
C CYS A 157 -27.74 -27.32 22.64
N VAL A 158 -28.94 -27.27 22.08
CA VAL A 158 -30.07 -26.46 22.54
C VAL A 158 -30.47 -26.83 23.96
N ASN A 159 -30.62 -28.13 24.28
CA ASN A 159 -30.98 -28.58 25.63
C ASN A 159 -29.95 -28.19 26.70
N LYS A 160 -28.65 -28.30 26.40
CA LYS A 160 -27.60 -27.82 27.29
C LYS A 160 -27.66 -26.30 27.50
N LEU A 161 -27.90 -25.59 26.42
CA LEU A 161 -28.02 -24.13 26.43
C LEU A 161 -29.25 -23.71 27.24
N PHE A 162 -30.41 -24.37 27.05
CA PHE A 162 -31.63 -24.10 27.81
C PHE A 162 -31.43 -24.31 29.31
N SER A 163 -30.74 -25.39 29.70
CA SER A 163 -30.44 -25.66 31.10
C SER A 163 -29.65 -24.53 31.78
N SER A 164 -28.85 -23.79 31.01
CA SER A 164 -28.07 -22.65 31.52
C SER A 164 -28.78 -21.31 31.39
N MET A 165 -29.60 -21.12 30.34
CA MET A 165 -30.29 -19.86 30.07
C MET A 165 -31.46 -19.59 31.01
N ILE A 166 -32.30 -20.57 31.28
CA ILE A 166 -33.53 -20.37 32.05
C ILE A 166 -33.26 -19.86 33.47
N PRO A 167 -32.34 -20.45 34.25
CA PRO A 167 -32.01 -19.90 35.57
C PRO A 167 -31.51 -18.47 35.54
N ASP A 168 -30.65 -18.13 34.56
CA ASP A 168 -30.15 -16.75 34.42
C ASP A 168 -31.29 -15.80 34.03
N ILE A 169 -32.13 -16.13 33.10
CA ILE A 169 -33.29 -15.30 32.68
C ILE A 169 -34.20 -15.03 33.87
N ILE A 170 -34.52 -16.06 34.67
CA ILE A 170 -35.35 -15.92 35.86
C ILE A 170 -34.67 -14.97 36.87
N ARG A 171 -33.38 -15.14 37.13
CA ARG A 171 -32.62 -14.35 38.08
C ARG A 171 -32.47 -12.88 37.61
N LEU A 172 -32.17 -12.66 36.31
CA LEU A 172 -31.86 -11.35 35.75
C LEU A 172 -33.12 -10.54 35.36
N ARG A 173 -34.29 -11.17 35.24
CA ARG A 173 -35.52 -10.51 34.78
C ARG A 173 -35.91 -9.28 35.55
N ASN A 174 -35.59 -9.22 36.83
CA ASN A 174 -35.94 -8.12 37.73
C ASN A 174 -34.72 -7.36 38.27
N LEU A 175 -33.53 -7.61 37.69
CA LEU A 175 -32.33 -6.93 38.11
C LEU A 175 -32.38 -5.47 37.67
N ASP A 176 -32.08 -4.55 38.57
CA ASP A 176 -31.88 -3.15 38.23
C ASP A 176 -30.57 -2.97 37.49
N PHE A 177 -30.60 -2.28 36.36
CA PHE A 177 -29.45 -1.99 35.50
C PHE A 177 -29.27 -0.50 35.25
N SER A 178 -29.90 0.35 36.04
CA SER A 178 -29.78 1.81 35.91
C SER A 178 -28.35 2.33 36.02
N GLU A 179 -27.51 1.64 36.77
CA GLU A 179 -26.08 1.96 36.87
C GLU A 179 -25.30 1.83 35.54
N LEU A 180 -25.83 1.12 34.55
CA LEU A 180 -25.17 1.05 33.22
C LEU A 180 -25.05 2.38 32.52
N THR A 181 -25.93 3.34 32.87
CA THR A 181 -25.91 4.70 32.31
C THR A 181 -24.87 5.58 33.00
N GLN A 182 -24.35 5.16 34.13
CA GLN A 182 -23.39 5.95 34.90
C GLN A 182 -21.97 5.78 34.29
N PRO A 183 -21.20 6.89 34.19
CA PRO A 183 -19.80 6.80 33.76
C PRO A 183 -19.00 5.95 34.76
N ARG A 184 -18.03 5.22 34.26
CA ARG A 184 -17.12 4.42 35.08
C ARG A 184 -16.07 5.32 35.72
N PHE A 185 -16.17 5.64 36.96
CA PHE A 185 -15.26 6.59 37.62
C PHE A 185 -14.03 5.97 38.27
N ASN A 186 -13.99 4.68 38.55
CA ASN A 186 -12.88 4.08 39.30
C ASN A 186 -12.10 3.06 38.47
N TYR A 187 -11.20 3.59 37.67
CA TYR A 187 -10.41 2.78 36.72
C TYR A 187 -9.21 2.08 37.33
N GLU A 188 -8.70 2.53 38.47
CA GLU A 188 -7.47 1.99 39.03
C GLU A 188 -7.69 0.65 39.72
N GLU A 189 -8.89 0.42 40.23
CA GLU A 189 -9.22 -0.77 41.04
C GLU A 189 -9.77 -1.95 40.23
N GLN A 190 -10.24 -1.76 38.96
CA GLN A 190 -10.79 -2.84 38.18
C GLN A 190 -9.72 -3.57 37.36
N VAL A 191 -9.25 -4.68 37.89
CA VAL A 191 -8.34 -5.62 37.22
C VAL A 191 -9.12 -6.54 36.25
N GLU A 192 -10.38 -6.85 36.55
CA GLU A 192 -11.21 -7.81 35.83
C GLU A 192 -12.58 -7.28 35.46
N ILE A 193 -13.22 -7.87 34.44
CA ILE A 193 -14.58 -7.57 34.02
C ILE A 193 -15.54 -7.93 35.16
N SER A 194 -16.30 -6.95 35.65
CA SER A 194 -17.24 -7.14 36.75
C SER A 194 -18.40 -8.05 36.35
N SER A 195 -18.57 -9.17 37.07
CA SER A 195 -19.72 -10.07 36.89
C SER A 195 -21.06 -9.37 37.10
N GLN A 196 -21.13 -8.43 38.06
CA GLN A 196 -22.32 -7.61 38.28
C GLN A 196 -22.69 -6.80 37.03
N ARG A 197 -21.70 -6.18 36.38
CA ARG A 197 -21.94 -5.39 35.17
C ARG A 197 -22.35 -6.26 33.99
N VAL A 198 -21.77 -7.47 33.85
CA VAL A 198 -22.21 -8.46 32.85
C VAL A 198 -23.66 -8.86 33.09
N ASP A 199 -24.04 -9.06 34.35
CA ASP A 199 -25.40 -9.39 34.73
C ASP A 199 -26.36 -8.24 34.41
N MET A 200 -26.01 -7.00 34.77
CA MET A 200 -26.83 -5.82 34.47
C MET A 200 -26.99 -5.60 32.97
N ALA A 201 -25.91 -5.71 32.17
CA ALA A 201 -25.95 -5.58 30.73
C ALA A 201 -26.80 -6.71 30.10
N THR A 202 -26.73 -7.91 30.63
CA THR A 202 -27.56 -9.04 30.19
C THR A 202 -29.03 -8.82 30.57
N ALA A 203 -29.30 -8.32 31.76
CA ALA A 203 -30.67 -7.97 32.18
C ALA A 203 -31.30 -6.90 31.27
N ALA A 204 -30.53 -5.86 30.94
CA ALA A 204 -30.95 -4.86 29.97
C ALA A 204 -31.23 -5.47 28.59
N MET A 205 -30.35 -6.37 28.09
CA MET A 205 -30.60 -7.08 26.82
C MET A 205 -31.91 -7.86 26.82
N ILE A 206 -32.24 -8.55 27.93
CA ILE A 206 -33.50 -9.27 28.09
C ILE A 206 -34.68 -8.28 27.99
N GLN A 207 -34.63 -7.18 28.74
CA GLN A 207 -35.71 -6.18 28.75
C GLN A 207 -35.84 -5.45 27.41
N PHE A 208 -34.77 -5.27 26.66
CA PHE A 208 -34.80 -4.66 25.32
C PHE A 208 -35.10 -5.68 24.20
N GLY A 209 -35.66 -6.84 24.52
CA GLY A 209 -36.04 -7.86 23.52
C GLY A 209 -34.83 -8.42 22.75
N MET A 210 -33.71 -8.60 23.42
CA MET A 210 -32.46 -9.12 22.84
C MET A 210 -31.89 -8.24 21.73
N ASN A 211 -32.15 -6.94 21.75
CA ASN A 211 -31.66 -5.98 20.76
C ASN A 211 -30.43 -5.22 21.29
N PRO A 212 -29.21 -5.51 20.79
CA PRO A 212 -27.98 -4.84 21.22
C PRO A 212 -27.96 -3.35 20.87
N GLY A 213 -28.64 -2.93 19.81
CA GLY A 213 -28.75 -1.52 19.44
C GLY A 213 -29.49 -0.70 20.50
N LEU A 214 -30.55 -1.24 21.10
CA LEU A 214 -31.26 -0.61 22.20
C LEU A 214 -30.40 -0.59 23.46
N LEU A 215 -29.64 -1.64 23.75
CA LEU A 215 -28.69 -1.67 24.87
C LEU A 215 -27.64 -0.57 24.73
N VAL A 216 -27.00 -0.45 23.56
CA VAL A 216 -25.97 0.56 23.30
C VAL A 216 -26.55 1.98 23.45
N ARG A 217 -27.76 2.24 22.90
CA ARG A 217 -28.44 3.53 23.05
C ARG A 217 -28.76 3.82 24.50
N TYR A 218 -29.21 2.86 25.25
CA TYR A 218 -29.51 3.03 26.68
C TYR A 218 -28.23 3.39 27.47
N MET A 219 -27.11 2.67 27.22
CA MET A 219 -25.84 2.90 27.92
C MET A 219 -25.20 4.26 27.54
N SER A 220 -25.42 4.73 26.31
CA SER A 220 -24.83 5.96 25.76
C SER A 220 -25.84 7.09 25.58
N GLY A 221 -27.07 6.93 26.09
CA GLY A 221 -28.19 7.75 25.69
C GLY A 221 -28.62 7.47 24.25
N GLU A 222 -29.18 8.41 23.56
CA GLU A 222 -29.51 8.28 22.13
C GLU A 222 -28.30 8.43 21.23
N TYR A 223 -27.15 8.59 21.80
CA TYR A 223 -25.91 8.96 21.15
C TYR A 223 -24.89 7.79 21.13
N THR A 224 -24.22 7.58 20.00
CA THR A 224 -23.32 6.46 19.78
C THR A 224 -21.84 6.82 19.78
N GLY A 225 -21.55 8.12 19.69
CA GLY A 225 -20.21 8.66 19.76
C GLY A 225 -19.82 9.07 21.17
N GLU A 226 -18.77 9.86 21.27
CA GLU A 226 -18.50 10.63 22.47
C GLU A 226 -19.55 11.73 22.65
N ASN A 227 -19.82 12.11 23.89
CA ASN A 227 -20.80 13.13 24.20
C ASN A 227 -20.22 14.52 23.84
N ARG A 228 -20.24 14.86 22.54
CA ARG A 228 -19.68 16.10 22.01
C ARG A 228 -20.74 16.97 21.37
N ASP A 229 -20.60 18.27 21.54
CA ASP A 229 -21.33 19.25 20.74
C ASP A 229 -20.77 19.26 19.31
N ILE A 230 -21.44 18.52 18.43
CA ILE A 230 -21.07 18.38 17.02
C ILE A 230 -21.23 19.70 16.28
N ASP A 231 -22.23 20.51 16.66
CA ASP A 231 -22.45 21.81 16.04
C ASP A 231 -21.34 22.79 16.44
N GLN A 232 -20.81 22.68 17.66
CA GLN A 232 -19.62 23.43 18.07
C GLN A 232 -18.37 22.95 17.33
N LEU A 233 -18.20 21.64 17.16
CA LEU A 233 -17.09 21.11 16.37
C LEU A 233 -17.14 21.64 14.94
N GLU A 234 -18.32 21.58 14.30
CA GLU A 234 -18.50 22.08 12.93
C GLU A 234 -18.25 23.59 12.82
N ARG A 235 -18.67 24.37 13.81
CA ARG A 235 -18.32 25.81 13.87
C ARG A 235 -16.83 26.03 13.99
N ASN A 236 -16.12 25.19 14.73
CA ASN A 236 -14.68 25.35 14.97
C ASN A 236 -13.81 24.94 13.79
N ILE A 237 -14.18 23.88 13.07
CA ILE A 237 -13.33 23.29 12.02
C ILE A 237 -13.96 23.28 10.62
N GLY A 238 -15.30 23.39 10.52
CA GLY A 238 -16.02 23.15 9.26
C GLY A 238 -15.67 24.11 8.12
N GLN A 239 -15.22 25.32 8.43
CA GLN A 239 -14.77 26.27 7.41
C GLN A 239 -13.39 25.93 6.80
N TYR A 240 -12.60 25.07 7.44
CA TYR A 240 -11.23 24.76 7.06
C TYR A 240 -11.11 23.40 6.35
N ILE A 241 -12.03 22.48 6.63
CA ILE A 241 -11.96 21.12 6.10
C ILE A 241 -12.94 20.94 4.93
N ASP A 242 -12.68 19.90 4.13
CA ASP A 242 -13.56 19.55 3.02
C ASP A 242 -15.00 19.29 3.52
N PRO A 243 -16.03 19.88 2.90
CA PRO A 243 -17.42 19.69 3.29
C PRO A 243 -17.86 18.21 3.32
N GLU A 244 -17.30 17.37 2.43
CA GLU A 244 -17.58 15.94 2.42
C GLU A 244 -17.00 15.26 3.67
N ASP A 245 -15.78 15.62 4.06
CA ASP A 245 -15.15 15.11 5.28
C ASP A 245 -15.92 15.56 6.53
N MET A 246 -16.36 16.83 6.57
CA MET A 246 -17.17 17.32 7.69
C MET A 246 -18.49 16.57 7.78
N GLN A 247 -19.14 16.30 6.65
CA GLN A 247 -20.36 15.50 6.61
C GLN A 247 -20.13 14.06 7.11
N HIS A 248 -19.02 13.44 6.73
CA HIS A 248 -18.62 12.12 7.24
C HIS A 248 -18.40 12.15 8.76
N ILE A 249 -17.64 13.11 9.27
CA ILE A 249 -17.39 13.29 10.71
C ILE A 249 -18.71 13.47 11.45
N ARG A 250 -19.57 14.39 10.99
CA ARG A 250 -20.88 14.64 11.58
C ARG A 250 -21.75 13.38 11.63
N ARG A 251 -21.79 12.64 10.53
CA ARG A 251 -22.54 11.38 10.44
C ARG A 251 -22.02 10.34 11.42
N ILE A 252 -20.70 10.13 11.47
CA ILE A 252 -20.07 9.13 12.33
C ILE A 252 -20.28 9.48 13.81
N LEU A 253 -20.11 10.75 14.19
CA LEU A 253 -20.30 11.19 15.57
C LEU A 253 -21.76 11.19 16.00
N THR A 254 -22.71 11.42 15.09
CA THR A 254 -24.15 11.44 15.42
C THR A 254 -24.76 10.03 15.46
N TYR A 255 -24.38 9.17 14.51
CA TYR A 255 -25.11 7.92 14.27
C TYR A 255 -24.23 6.67 14.35
N GLY A 256 -22.93 6.84 14.47
CA GLY A 256 -21.95 5.78 14.33
C GLY A 256 -21.61 5.47 12.88
N CYS A 257 -20.61 4.64 12.68
CA CYS A 257 -20.17 4.19 11.36
C CYS A 257 -21.26 3.36 10.70
N PRO A 258 -21.74 3.74 9.52
CA PRO A 258 -22.85 3.08 8.84
C PRO A 258 -22.31 1.97 7.92
N ALA A 259 -21.82 0.88 8.46
CA ALA A 259 -21.61 -0.28 7.61
C ALA A 259 -22.97 -0.74 7.06
N GLN A 260 -23.14 -0.80 5.75
CA GLN A 260 -24.33 -1.39 5.17
C GLN A 260 -24.21 -2.91 5.25
N LEU A 261 -24.99 -3.50 6.13
CA LEU A 261 -25.13 -4.96 6.26
C LEU A 261 -26.57 -5.32 5.86
N ASP A 262 -26.77 -5.70 4.62
CA ASP A 262 -28.06 -6.19 4.12
C ASP A 262 -27.97 -7.70 3.97
N PHE A 263 -28.05 -8.41 5.09
CA PHE A 263 -27.85 -9.85 5.14
C PHE A 263 -28.64 -10.50 6.30
N GLU A 264 -29.39 -11.53 5.98
CA GLU A 264 -29.95 -12.46 6.96
C GLU A 264 -29.06 -13.71 7.03
N GLU A 265 -28.50 -13.98 8.19
CA GLU A 265 -27.69 -15.16 8.43
C GLU A 265 -28.57 -16.32 8.86
N GLU A 266 -28.41 -17.44 8.17
CA GLU A 266 -29.09 -18.68 8.54
C GLU A 266 -28.58 -19.23 9.88
N LEU A 267 -29.44 -19.83 10.66
CA LEU A 267 -29.12 -20.40 11.98
C LEU A 267 -27.98 -21.41 11.91
N ASP A 268 -27.95 -22.27 10.90
CA ASP A 268 -26.90 -23.27 10.69
C ASP A 268 -25.53 -22.63 10.53
N ASN A 269 -25.43 -21.51 9.80
CA ASN A 269 -24.17 -20.77 9.65
C ASN A 269 -23.73 -20.14 10.96
N LYS A 270 -24.65 -19.56 11.71
CA LYS A 270 -24.39 -18.98 13.04
C LYS A 270 -23.86 -20.04 14.01
N LEU A 271 -24.53 -21.18 14.13
CA LEU A 271 -24.11 -22.28 15.00
C LEU A 271 -22.75 -22.83 14.60
N LYS A 272 -22.52 -23.00 13.31
CA LYS A 272 -21.22 -23.41 12.76
C LYS A 272 -20.07 -22.45 13.09
N LEU A 273 -20.31 -21.14 13.07
CA LEU A 273 -19.32 -20.13 13.47
C LEU A 273 -19.03 -20.20 14.98
N ILE A 274 -20.05 -20.42 15.79
CA ILE A 274 -19.93 -20.57 17.25
C ILE A 274 -19.12 -21.83 17.61
N ASP A 275 -19.48 -22.98 17.03
CA ASP A 275 -18.81 -24.27 17.27
C ASP A 275 -17.34 -24.24 16.88
N ARG A 276 -17.00 -23.44 15.89
CA ARG A 276 -15.64 -23.25 15.43
C ARG A 276 -14.76 -22.51 16.43
N GLY A 277 -15.33 -21.59 17.20
CA GLY A 277 -14.63 -20.77 18.17
C GLY A 277 -13.56 -19.84 17.55
N ASN A 278 -12.55 -19.51 18.33
CA ASN A 278 -11.47 -18.63 17.96
C ASN A 278 -10.28 -19.40 17.34
N GLN A 279 -9.30 -18.66 16.80
CA GLN A 279 -8.04 -19.25 16.34
C GLN A 279 -7.24 -19.80 17.53
N LYS A 280 -6.53 -20.90 17.30
CA LYS A 280 -5.66 -21.53 18.32
C LYS A 280 -4.69 -20.54 18.96
N SER A 281 -4.13 -19.59 18.19
CA SER A 281 -3.24 -18.53 18.68
C SER A 281 -3.88 -17.60 19.71
N PHE A 282 -5.20 -17.42 19.65
CA PHE A 282 -5.96 -16.65 20.64
C PHE A 282 -6.12 -17.43 21.95
N GLU A 283 -6.45 -18.70 21.86
CA GLU A 283 -6.67 -19.59 23.03
C GLU A 283 -5.35 -19.93 23.78
N GLU A 284 -4.21 -19.91 23.07
CA GLU A 284 -2.91 -20.22 23.67
C GLU A 284 -2.34 -19.10 24.57
N ARG A 285 -2.97 -17.90 24.60
CA ARG A 285 -2.47 -16.73 25.32
C ARG A 285 -3.56 -16.02 26.14
N PRO A 286 -4.21 -16.74 27.07
CA PRO A 286 -5.32 -16.18 27.85
C PRO A 286 -4.93 -14.92 28.64
N GLU A 287 -3.70 -14.81 29.10
CA GLU A 287 -3.20 -13.64 29.85
C GLU A 287 -3.22 -12.35 28.99
N VAL A 288 -2.85 -12.44 27.71
CA VAL A 288 -2.87 -11.30 26.79
C VAL A 288 -4.31 -10.96 26.40
N VAL A 289 -5.13 -11.98 26.19
CA VAL A 289 -6.55 -11.83 25.87
C VAL A 289 -7.26 -11.13 27.01
N ASN A 290 -7.13 -11.62 28.26
CA ASN A 290 -7.75 -11.04 29.45
C ASN A 290 -7.37 -9.57 29.63
N LYS A 291 -6.07 -9.28 29.57
CA LYS A 291 -5.58 -7.89 29.66
C LYS A 291 -6.18 -6.98 28.57
N THR A 292 -6.33 -7.51 27.35
CA THR A 292 -6.90 -6.76 26.24
C THR A 292 -8.41 -6.53 26.45
N LEU A 293 -9.16 -7.58 26.76
CA LEU A 293 -10.61 -7.50 26.96
C LEU A 293 -10.98 -6.58 28.12
N ASN A 294 -10.31 -6.72 29.26
CA ASN A 294 -10.50 -5.86 30.41
C ASN A 294 -10.25 -4.38 30.07
N LYS A 295 -9.17 -4.10 29.32
CA LYS A 295 -8.85 -2.75 28.87
C LYS A 295 -9.91 -2.18 27.92
N GLU A 296 -10.34 -2.96 26.93
CA GLU A 296 -11.29 -2.50 25.92
C GLU A 296 -12.69 -2.31 26.52
N GLU A 297 -13.10 -3.17 27.44
CA GLU A 297 -14.36 -3.03 28.17
C GLU A 297 -14.31 -1.82 29.12
N LYS A 298 -13.17 -1.59 29.76
CA LYS A 298 -12.90 -0.41 30.58
C LYS A 298 -13.14 0.89 29.83
N TYR A 299 -12.73 0.99 28.56
CA TYR A 299 -12.96 2.17 27.72
C TYR A 299 -14.31 2.17 27.00
N SER A 300 -15.23 1.28 27.37
CA SER A 300 -16.52 1.10 26.71
C SER A 300 -16.41 0.85 25.20
N HIS A 301 -15.28 0.28 24.77
CA HIS A 301 -15.11 -0.20 23.38
C HIS A 301 -15.75 -1.58 23.18
N LEU A 302 -16.00 -2.29 24.27
CA LEU A 302 -16.70 -3.58 24.30
C LEU A 302 -17.78 -3.54 25.39
N ILE A 303 -18.85 -4.31 25.17
CA ILE A 303 -19.86 -4.63 26.16
C ILE A 303 -19.80 -6.13 26.38
N ALA A 304 -19.59 -6.56 27.62
CA ALA A 304 -19.57 -7.95 27.99
C ALA A 304 -20.97 -8.42 28.43
N LEU A 305 -21.43 -9.55 27.90
CA LEU A 305 -22.72 -10.17 28.16
C LEU A 305 -22.54 -11.66 28.47
N LYS A 306 -23.54 -12.30 29.04
CA LYS A 306 -23.57 -13.75 29.15
C LYS A 306 -23.48 -14.41 27.76
N TYR A 307 -22.67 -15.47 27.63
CA TYR A 307 -22.37 -16.11 26.34
C TYR A 307 -23.63 -16.58 25.58
N TRP A 308 -24.67 -17.04 26.28
CA TRP A 308 -25.88 -17.56 25.68
C TRP A 308 -26.71 -16.52 24.92
N ILE A 309 -26.47 -15.21 25.16
CA ILE A 309 -27.12 -14.13 24.40
C ILE A 309 -26.87 -14.25 22.91
N VAL A 310 -25.70 -14.76 22.48
CA VAL A 310 -25.42 -14.97 21.06
C VAL A 310 -26.42 -15.88 20.40
N TYR A 311 -26.96 -16.85 21.12
CA TYR A 311 -27.97 -17.75 20.60
C TYR A 311 -29.37 -17.16 20.59
N ALA A 312 -29.71 -16.39 21.61
CA ALA A 312 -31.03 -15.82 21.83
C ALA A 312 -31.29 -14.50 21.07
N SER A 313 -30.27 -13.80 20.62
CA SER A 313 -30.42 -12.53 19.92
C SER A 313 -30.36 -12.69 18.40
N ALA A 314 -31.36 -12.18 17.69
CA ALA A 314 -31.42 -12.12 16.22
C ALA A 314 -30.35 -11.21 15.61
N PHE A 315 -29.65 -10.43 16.41
CA PHE A 315 -28.71 -9.42 15.97
C PHE A 315 -27.27 -9.74 16.33
N CYS A 316 -27.04 -10.74 17.20
CA CYS A 316 -25.70 -11.09 17.67
C CYS A 316 -25.09 -12.23 16.89
N ARG A 317 -23.81 -12.08 16.60
CA ARG A 317 -22.99 -13.01 15.83
C ARG A 317 -21.70 -13.31 16.58
N HIS A 318 -21.06 -14.46 16.27
CA HIS A 318 -19.69 -14.74 16.62
C HIS A 318 -18.76 -14.51 15.44
N ASN A 319 -17.76 -13.64 15.61
CA ASN A 319 -16.65 -13.47 14.67
C ASN A 319 -15.36 -14.00 15.29
N MET A 320 -14.61 -14.76 14.52
CA MET A 320 -13.37 -15.39 14.98
C MET A 320 -12.35 -14.35 15.44
N GLN A 321 -11.63 -14.67 16.51
CA GLN A 321 -10.52 -13.88 17.00
C GLN A 321 -9.20 -14.62 16.79
N GLY A 322 -8.13 -13.91 16.58
CA GLY A 322 -6.78 -14.43 16.44
C GLY A 322 -5.77 -13.63 17.24
N MET A 323 -4.51 -14.02 17.18
CA MET A 323 -3.43 -13.28 17.81
C MET A 323 -2.26 -13.07 16.84
N ASN A 324 -1.77 -11.85 16.78
CA ASN A 324 -0.52 -11.55 16.10
C ASN A 324 0.66 -11.78 17.06
N MET A 325 1.41 -12.85 16.82
CA MET A 325 2.50 -13.33 17.67
C MET A 325 3.85 -12.62 17.44
N LYS A 326 3.87 -11.36 17.01
CA LYS A 326 5.10 -10.56 16.92
C LYS A 326 5.67 -10.27 18.32
N LYS A 327 6.77 -9.48 18.41
CA LYS A 327 7.48 -9.12 19.66
C LYS A 327 6.53 -8.74 20.82
N THR A 328 5.43 -8.07 20.51
CA THR A 328 4.34 -7.80 21.47
C THR A 328 3.08 -8.45 20.93
N PRO A 329 2.59 -9.54 21.51
CA PRO A 329 1.35 -10.20 21.09
C PRO A 329 0.16 -9.24 21.17
N ARG A 330 -0.68 -9.24 20.13
CA ARG A 330 -1.87 -8.40 20.06
C ARG A 330 -3.07 -9.21 19.55
N VAL A 331 -4.21 -9.03 20.19
CA VAL A 331 -5.47 -9.59 19.71
C VAL A 331 -5.83 -8.97 18.37
N VAL A 332 -6.25 -9.82 17.43
CA VAL A 332 -6.69 -9.43 16.08
C VAL A 332 -8.10 -9.93 15.88
N TRP A 333 -9.00 -9.02 15.49
CA TRP A 333 -10.37 -9.37 15.09
C TRP A 333 -10.35 -9.91 13.67
N ASP A 334 -10.49 -11.21 13.51
CA ASP A 334 -10.42 -11.86 12.20
C ASP A 334 -11.81 -11.92 11.56
N GLN A 335 -12.18 -10.86 10.86
CA GLN A 335 -13.44 -10.73 10.16
C GLN A 335 -13.38 -11.20 8.69
N SER A 336 -12.30 -11.86 8.28
CA SER A 336 -12.02 -12.22 6.89
C SER A 336 -11.74 -13.71 6.67
N THR A 337 -11.33 -14.46 7.70
CA THR A 337 -10.93 -15.85 7.53
C THR A 337 -12.15 -16.75 7.40
N LYS A 338 -12.22 -17.47 6.28
CA LYS A 338 -13.14 -18.56 6.03
C LYS A 338 -12.41 -19.88 6.20
N LEU A 339 -13.00 -20.80 6.91
CA LEU A 339 -12.53 -22.18 6.98
C LEU A 339 -13.29 -23.08 6.00
N ASP A 340 -14.52 -22.69 5.66
CA ASP A 340 -15.37 -23.37 4.68
C ASP A 340 -15.83 -22.38 3.59
N PRO A 341 -16.01 -22.84 2.34
CA PRO A 341 -16.52 -22.00 1.25
C PRO A 341 -17.88 -21.35 1.53
N SER A 342 -18.71 -22.02 2.29
CA SER A 342 -20.07 -21.56 2.65
C SER A 342 -20.06 -20.53 3.78
N ASP A 343 -18.91 -20.33 4.47
CA ASP A 343 -18.84 -19.36 5.55
C ASP A 343 -19.08 -17.96 5.03
N VAL A 344 -19.94 -17.23 5.70
CA VAL A 344 -20.18 -15.82 5.44
C VAL A 344 -19.43 -15.02 6.51
N VAL A 345 -18.40 -14.29 6.10
CA VAL A 345 -17.57 -13.47 7.00
C VAL A 345 -17.98 -12.00 6.94
N LEU A 346 -17.79 -11.29 8.05
CA LEU A 346 -18.30 -9.91 8.18
C LEU A 346 -17.78 -8.98 7.09
N ASN A 347 -16.48 -9.02 6.78
CA ASN A 347 -15.88 -8.17 5.72
C ASN A 347 -16.38 -8.46 4.30
N GLU A 348 -17.09 -9.56 4.06
CA GLU A 348 -17.72 -9.82 2.76
C GLU A 348 -19.10 -9.20 2.61
N ILE A 349 -19.82 -9.09 3.73
CA ILE A 349 -21.19 -8.56 3.72
C ILE A 349 -21.21 -7.07 4.04
N THR A 350 -20.06 -6.48 4.38
CA THR A 350 -19.92 -5.06 4.64
C THR A 350 -19.66 -4.31 3.33
N ASN A 351 -20.51 -3.33 3.02
CA ASN A 351 -20.31 -2.40 1.91
C ASN A 351 -19.67 -1.09 2.42
N THR A 352 -18.59 -0.67 1.77
CA THR A 352 -17.84 0.54 2.10
C THR A 352 -18.05 1.67 1.08
N ASP A 353 -19.01 1.56 0.17
CA ASP A 353 -19.23 2.55 -0.90
C ASP A 353 -19.63 3.95 -0.38
N LEU A 354 -20.12 4.02 0.85
CA LEU A 354 -20.49 5.28 1.51
C LEU A 354 -19.40 5.84 2.43
N GLU A 355 -18.27 5.16 2.51
CA GLU A 355 -17.15 5.54 3.36
C GLU A 355 -16.17 6.46 2.62
N ALA A 356 -15.34 7.17 3.38
CA ALA A 356 -14.35 8.08 2.81
C ALA A 356 -13.23 7.35 2.05
N ILE A 357 -12.72 7.97 1.00
CA ILE A 357 -11.59 7.48 0.22
C ILE A 357 -10.30 7.61 1.02
N ILE A 358 -9.55 6.53 1.14
CA ILE A 358 -8.29 6.47 1.87
C ILE A 358 -7.17 7.15 1.07
N THR A 359 -6.45 8.11 1.67
CA THR A 359 -5.38 8.89 1.03
C THR A 359 -4.01 8.82 1.71
N PHE A 360 -3.88 8.18 2.86
CA PHE A 360 -2.61 8.13 3.62
C PHE A 360 -1.45 7.42 2.91
N GLY A 361 -1.68 6.73 1.79
CA GLY A 361 -0.62 6.08 1.01
C GLY A 361 0.48 7.02 0.48
N SER A 362 0.19 8.32 0.35
CA SER A 362 1.13 9.34 -0.11
C SER A 362 1.96 10.00 1.01
N THR A 363 1.71 9.67 2.28
CA THR A 363 2.32 10.32 3.47
C THR A 363 3.85 10.37 3.41
N LYS A 364 4.52 9.27 3.06
CA LYS A 364 5.99 9.23 2.96
C LYS A 364 6.53 10.20 1.92
N ILE A 365 5.95 10.23 0.72
CA ILE A 365 6.39 11.11 -0.37
C ILE A 365 6.18 12.57 0.00
N LYS A 366 5.07 12.91 0.65
CA LYS A 366 4.82 14.27 1.16
C LYS A 366 5.89 14.68 2.19
N LEU A 367 6.21 13.78 3.15
CA LEU A 367 7.25 14.03 4.14
C LEU A 367 8.63 14.25 3.47
N TYR A 368 9.01 13.41 2.52
CA TYR A 368 10.29 13.58 1.82
C TYR A 368 10.33 14.87 1.00
N THR A 369 9.22 15.24 0.37
CA THR A 369 9.11 16.48 -0.40
C THR A 369 9.28 17.71 0.49
N ILE A 370 8.63 17.74 1.67
CA ILE A 370 8.77 18.88 2.56
C ILE A 370 10.19 19.00 3.16
N ILE A 371 10.83 17.86 3.49
CA ILE A 371 12.23 17.84 3.94
C ILE A 371 13.14 18.45 2.87
N TYR A 372 12.97 18.04 1.62
CA TYR A 372 13.76 18.53 0.50
C TYR A 372 13.54 20.05 0.27
N ASN A 373 12.28 20.51 0.35
CA ASN A 373 11.93 21.92 0.21
C ASN A 373 12.49 22.79 1.35
N TYR A 374 12.48 22.29 2.59
CA TYR A 374 13.17 22.97 3.69
C TYR A 374 14.67 23.08 3.45
N ARG A 375 15.32 22.05 2.92
CA ARG A 375 16.76 22.11 2.60
C ARG A 375 17.08 23.13 1.51
N ILE A 376 16.19 23.31 0.53
CA ILE A 376 16.35 24.36 -0.48
C ILE A 376 16.29 25.76 0.16
N SER A 377 15.26 26.01 0.98
CA SER A 377 15.03 27.32 1.57
C SER A 377 15.97 27.65 2.73
N PHE A 378 16.47 26.63 3.42
CA PHE A 378 17.34 26.74 4.59
C PHE A 378 18.56 25.81 4.46
N PRO A 379 19.50 26.10 3.54
CA PRO A 379 20.60 25.18 3.22
C PRO A 379 21.53 24.91 4.41
N ASP A 380 21.68 25.89 5.31
CA ASP A 380 22.60 25.84 6.42
C ASP A 380 21.94 25.54 7.77
N LYS A 381 20.63 25.20 7.76
CA LYS A 381 19.90 24.89 9.00
C LYS A 381 19.55 23.41 9.09
N VAL A 382 19.62 22.87 10.29
CA VAL A 382 19.21 21.49 10.57
C VAL A 382 17.69 21.37 10.50
N ILE A 383 17.22 20.34 9.78
CA ILE A 383 15.81 19.98 9.68
C ILE A 383 15.54 18.92 10.72
N LEU A 384 14.62 19.18 11.63
CA LEU A 384 14.21 18.29 12.70
C LEU A 384 13.06 17.42 12.24
N LEU A 385 13.04 16.18 12.74
CA LEU A 385 11.97 15.22 12.59
C LEU A 385 11.36 14.90 13.95
N ALA A 386 10.06 14.79 14.01
CA ALA A 386 9.33 14.31 15.18
C ALA A 386 8.20 13.38 14.76
N GLY A 387 7.90 12.39 15.60
CA GLY A 387 6.77 11.48 15.43
C GLY A 387 5.84 11.51 16.63
N ALA A 388 4.54 11.40 16.37
CA ALA A 388 3.51 11.22 17.39
C ALA A 388 2.59 10.07 16.99
N ASP A 389 2.05 9.36 17.99
CA ASP A 389 1.15 8.22 17.76
C ASP A 389 -0.25 8.57 18.25
N VAL A 390 -1.24 8.51 17.35
CA VAL A 390 -2.65 8.72 17.68
C VAL A 390 -3.18 7.46 18.37
N LYS A 391 -3.39 7.55 19.67
CA LYS A 391 -3.78 6.40 20.49
C LYS A 391 -5.15 5.88 20.09
N ALA A 392 -5.20 4.60 19.74
CA ALA A 392 -6.43 3.88 19.46
C ALA A 392 -7.32 4.53 18.38
N CYS A 393 -6.71 5.07 17.31
CA CYS A 393 -7.39 5.84 16.26
C CYS A 393 -8.64 5.12 15.70
N PHE A 394 -8.59 3.79 15.47
CA PHE A 394 -9.75 3.03 15.01
C PHE A 394 -10.83 2.83 16.09
N ARG A 395 -10.48 2.98 17.37
CA ARG A 395 -11.47 2.88 18.45
C ARG A 395 -12.28 4.17 18.62
N TYR A 396 -11.78 5.27 18.07
CA TYR A 396 -12.48 6.55 18.14
C TYR A 396 -13.80 6.55 17.34
N PRO A 397 -13.87 6.13 16.06
CA PRO A 397 -15.13 5.99 15.36
C PRO A 397 -15.97 4.86 15.95
N ARG A 398 -17.16 5.20 16.48
CA ARG A 398 -18.10 4.23 17.05
C ARG A 398 -18.87 3.49 15.96
N ILE A 399 -19.19 2.24 16.19
CA ILE A 399 -20.07 1.45 15.34
C ILE A 399 -21.52 1.91 15.57
N ALA A 400 -22.32 2.01 14.52
CA ALA A 400 -23.74 2.30 14.67
C ALA A 400 -24.41 1.26 15.60
N PRO A 401 -25.28 1.68 16.55
CA PRO A 401 -25.84 0.78 17.56
C PRO A 401 -26.48 -0.46 16.98
N ASP A 402 -27.22 -0.32 15.88
CA ASP A 402 -27.94 -1.42 15.23
C ASP A 402 -27.01 -2.47 14.60
N LEU A 403 -25.73 -2.13 14.42
CA LEU A 403 -24.71 -3.01 13.87
C LEU A 403 -23.81 -3.65 14.93
N THR A 404 -23.85 -3.19 16.17
CA THR A 404 -22.95 -3.64 17.24
C THR A 404 -22.99 -5.15 17.45
N GLY A 405 -24.14 -5.77 17.32
CA GLY A 405 -24.30 -7.21 17.42
C GLY A 405 -23.56 -7.99 16.32
N ALA A 406 -23.46 -7.43 15.10
CA ALA A 406 -22.74 -8.03 14.01
C ALA A 406 -21.23 -8.10 14.25
N PHE A 407 -20.68 -7.17 15.07
CA PHE A 407 -19.29 -7.12 15.49
C PHE A 407 -19.01 -7.88 16.80
N GLY A 408 -19.92 -8.79 17.19
CA GLY A 408 -19.79 -9.59 18.40
C GLY A 408 -18.80 -10.76 18.24
N PHE A 409 -18.28 -11.26 19.37
CA PHE A 409 -17.46 -12.45 19.45
C PHE A 409 -17.55 -13.12 20.82
N LEU A 410 -17.27 -14.40 20.87
CA LEU A 410 -17.25 -15.18 22.12
C LEU A 410 -15.81 -15.31 22.64
N ALA A 411 -15.60 -15.08 23.92
CA ALA A 411 -14.35 -15.34 24.62
C ALA A 411 -14.63 -15.52 26.12
N GLN A 412 -13.94 -16.40 26.80
CA GLN A 412 -14.02 -16.58 28.27
C GLN A 412 -15.47 -16.75 28.80
N ASP A 413 -16.24 -17.58 28.14
CA ASP A 413 -17.64 -17.82 28.45
C ASP A 413 -18.54 -16.56 28.49
N MET A 414 -18.14 -15.52 27.75
CA MET A 414 -18.88 -14.27 27.57
C MET A 414 -19.04 -13.94 26.09
N LEU A 415 -20.12 -13.22 25.76
CA LEU A 415 -20.29 -12.54 24.49
C LEU A 415 -19.80 -11.11 24.64
N PHE A 416 -18.88 -10.70 23.77
CA PHE A 416 -18.43 -9.33 23.66
C PHE A 416 -19.03 -8.68 22.43
N LEU A 417 -19.66 -7.51 22.60
CA LEU A 417 -20.16 -6.67 21.52
C LEU A 417 -19.20 -5.49 21.32
N SER A 418 -18.69 -5.30 20.12
CA SER A 418 -17.84 -4.16 19.83
C SER A 418 -18.66 -2.90 19.54
N THR A 419 -18.47 -1.86 20.34
CA THR A 419 -19.12 -0.55 20.16
C THR A 419 -18.28 0.41 19.32
N SER A 420 -17.02 0.05 19.06
CA SER A 420 -16.07 0.84 18.29
C SER A 420 -15.49 0.02 17.15
N GLN A 421 -14.98 0.69 16.13
CA GLN A 421 -14.31 0.04 15.00
C GLN A 421 -13.13 -0.82 15.47
N VAL A 422 -12.86 -1.91 14.78
CA VAL A 422 -11.90 -2.93 15.20
C VAL A 422 -10.77 -3.12 14.19
N PHE A 423 -9.58 -3.49 14.67
CA PHE A 423 -8.49 -3.90 13.78
C PHE A 423 -8.89 -5.17 13.04
N GLY A 424 -8.96 -5.11 11.71
CA GLY A 424 -9.36 -6.23 10.85
C GLY A 424 -10.67 -6.02 10.13
N SER A 425 -11.45 -4.99 10.49
CA SER A 425 -12.61 -4.56 9.70
C SER A 425 -12.17 -3.76 8.46
N ASN A 426 -12.83 -3.99 7.34
CA ASN A 426 -12.65 -3.21 6.12
C ASN A 426 -13.20 -1.77 6.24
N THR A 427 -14.06 -1.50 7.21
CA THR A 427 -14.62 -0.16 7.49
C THR A 427 -13.72 0.71 8.38
N SER A 428 -12.75 0.13 9.09
CA SER A 428 -11.98 0.87 10.10
C SER A 428 -11.13 2.00 9.51
N CYS A 429 -10.38 1.71 8.44
CA CYS A 429 -9.57 2.75 7.79
C CYS A 429 -10.41 3.86 7.15
N PRO A 430 -11.45 3.55 6.35
CA PRO A 430 -12.30 4.58 5.75
C PRO A 430 -13.04 5.43 6.80
N SER A 431 -13.49 4.83 7.90
CA SER A 431 -14.17 5.58 8.97
C SER A 431 -13.24 6.52 9.74
N TRP A 432 -11.95 6.20 9.81
CA TRP A 432 -10.93 7.03 10.44
C TRP A 432 -10.42 8.15 9.53
N GLU A 433 -10.45 7.97 8.23
CA GLU A 433 -9.83 8.86 7.24
C GLU A 433 -10.28 10.33 7.32
N PRO A 434 -11.59 10.68 7.50
CA PRO A 434 -12.01 12.06 7.63
C PRO A 434 -11.43 12.76 8.88
N PHE A 435 -11.34 12.05 10.01
CA PHE A 435 -10.72 12.58 11.24
C PHE A 435 -9.24 12.82 11.06
N ARG A 436 -8.53 11.88 10.42
CA ARG A 436 -7.12 12.00 10.10
C ARG A 436 -6.84 13.24 9.25
N ARG A 437 -7.60 13.44 8.15
CA ARG A 437 -7.47 14.63 7.30
C ARG A 437 -7.80 15.92 8.05
N ALA A 438 -8.82 15.91 8.88
CA ALA A 438 -9.15 17.06 9.70
C ALA A 438 -8.01 17.43 10.67
N ILE A 439 -7.37 16.44 11.30
CA ILE A 439 -6.20 16.68 12.17
C ILE A 439 -5.03 17.27 11.37
N GLU A 440 -4.73 16.76 10.18
CA GLU A 440 -3.67 17.30 9.32
C GLU A 440 -3.91 18.77 8.98
N ILE A 441 -5.13 19.11 8.56
CA ILE A 441 -5.50 20.49 8.20
C ILE A 441 -5.48 21.41 9.43
N MET A 442 -6.07 20.98 10.54
CA MET A 442 -6.13 21.79 11.76
C MET A 442 -4.75 21.99 12.38
N THR A 443 -3.81 21.07 12.19
CA THR A 443 -2.40 21.27 12.58
C THR A 443 -1.81 22.48 11.87
N VAL A 444 -2.05 22.65 10.58
CA VAL A 444 -1.59 23.82 9.82
C VAL A 444 -2.25 25.11 10.34
N ILE A 445 -3.57 25.08 10.55
CA ILE A 445 -4.35 26.24 11.04
C ILE A 445 -3.91 26.69 12.45
N TYR A 446 -3.57 25.74 13.31
CA TYR A 446 -3.16 26.03 14.68
C TYR A 446 -1.66 26.35 14.84
N ASN A 447 -0.85 26.18 13.79
CA ASN A 447 0.57 26.45 13.86
C ASN A 447 0.89 27.90 14.26
N ASP A 448 0.04 28.85 13.81
CA ASP A 448 0.18 30.29 14.09
C ASP A 448 -0.62 30.75 15.33
N LYS A 449 -1.27 29.82 16.04
CA LYS A 449 -2.04 30.16 17.23
C LYS A 449 -1.11 30.40 18.42
N GLU A 450 -1.14 31.61 18.94
CA GLU A 450 -0.36 32.01 20.11
C GLU A 450 -0.73 31.24 21.39
N GLY A 451 0.24 31.05 22.27
CA GLY A 451 0.05 30.45 23.59
C GLY A 451 -0.09 28.94 23.62
N LEU A 452 -0.04 28.23 22.48
CA LEU A 452 -0.16 26.77 22.46
C LEU A 452 1.08 26.06 23.03
N VAL A 453 2.27 26.62 22.81
CA VAL A 453 3.51 26.05 23.32
C VAL A 453 3.47 26.04 24.85
N GLU A 454 3.06 27.16 25.46
CA GLU A 454 2.90 27.29 26.91
C GLU A 454 1.81 26.36 27.43
N LYS A 455 0.67 26.29 26.73
CA LYS A 455 -0.44 25.40 27.08
C LYS A 455 -0.01 23.92 27.16
N TYR A 456 0.89 23.50 26.28
CA TYR A 456 1.32 22.10 26.19
C TYR A 456 2.78 21.88 26.65
N ARG A 457 3.37 22.84 27.39
CA ARG A 457 4.77 22.78 27.86
C ARG A 457 5.08 21.46 28.56
N GLU A 458 4.24 20.99 29.50
CA GLU A 458 4.44 19.73 30.20
C GLU A 458 4.55 18.51 29.26
N LEU A 459 3.81 18.53 28.16
CA LEU A 459 3.90 17.45 27.15
C LEU A 459 5.16 17.58 26.30
N LEU A 460 5.52 18.80 25.90
CA LEU A 460 6.72 19.06 25.13
C LEU A 460 8.00 18.75 25.90
N ASP A 461 8.01 19.01 27.21
CA ASP A 461 9.14 18.71 28.09
C ASP A 461 9.35 17.19 28.32
N MET A 462 8.41 16.36 27.93
CA MET A 462 8.60 14.90 27.93
C MET A 462 9.46 14.38 26.78
N LEU A 463 9.71 15.23 25.75
CA LEU A 463 10.50 14.86 24.58
C LEU A 463 11.99 14.97 24.87
N VAL A 464 12.78 14.18 24.17
CA VAL A 464 14.24 14.25 24.19
C VAL A 464 14.72 14.92 22.92
N TRP A 465 15.41 16.03 23.08
CA TRP A 465 15.99 16.75 21.94
C TRP A 465 17.40 16.22 21.68
N ASP A 466 17.72 15.97 20.41
CA ASP A 466 19.06 15.54 20.01
C ASP A 466 20.02 16.73 20.09
N GLU A 467 20.84 16.78 21.14
CA GLU A 467 21.79 17.86 21.38
C GLU A 467 22.97 17.90 20.39
N THR A 468 23.16 16.86 19.59
CA THR A 468 24.14 16.85 18.49
C THR A 468 23.82 17.87 17.39
N LEU A 469 22.66 18.51 17.47
CA LEU A 469 22.22 19.59 16.57
C LEU A 469 23.13 20.84 16.57
N THR A 470 23.93 21.03 17.62
CA THR A 470 24.80 22.22 17.79
C THR A 470 26.21 22.00 17.29
N GLN A 471 26.57 20.81 16.84
CA GLN A 471 27.91 20.50 16.33
C GLN A 471 28.02 20.84 14.84
N ASP A 472 29.22 21.10 14.36
CA ASP A 472 29.57 21.40 12.95
C ASP A 472 29.22 20.16 12.06
N VAL A 473 27.97 20.04 11.68
CA VAL A 473 27.50 18.97 10.81
C VAL A 473 27.52 19.44 9.35
N THR A 474 28.17 18.69 8.49
CA THR A 474 28.12 18.96 7.05
C THR A 474 26.72 18.64 6.52
N LEU A 475 26.00 19.68 6.10
CA LEU A 475 24.66 19.54 5.54
C LEU A 475 24.72 19.39 4.02
N THR A 476 24.05 18.35 3.52
CA THR A 476 23.90 18.17 2.07
C THR A 476 22.94 19.21 1.49
N ARG A 477 23.37 19.88 0.44
CA ARG A 477 22.56 20.89 -0.28
C ARG A 477 21.43 20.20 -1.09
N ALA A 478 20.38 20.97 -1.34
CA ALA A 478 19.33 20.61 -2.30
C ALA A 478 19.24 21.72 -3.35
N VAL A 479 18.95 21.32 -4.58
CA VAL A 479 18.86 22.26 -5.71
C VAL A 479 17.39 22.60 -5.96
N PRO A 480 17.05 23.90 -6.12
CA PRO A 480 15.70 24.33 -6.45
C PRO A 480 15.20 23.67 -7.74
N CYS A 481 13.95 23.23 -7.74
CA CYS A 481 13.27 22.80 -8.95
C CYS A 481 11.94 23.56 -9.09
N LYS A 482 11.46 23.71 -10.32
CA LYS A 482 10.24 24.50 -10.62
C LYS A 482 8.97 23.98 -9.93
N GLN A 483 8.96 22.71 -9.54
CA GLN A 483 7.81 22.08 -8.88
C GLN A 483 7.82 22.24 -7.36
N ASN A 484 8.86 22.84 -6.80
CA ASN A 484 8.93 23.05 -5.35
C ASN A 484 7.92 24.10 -4.91
N GLN A 485 6.95 23.65 -4.14
CA GLN A 485 6.11 24.58 -3.37
C GLN A 485 7.00 25.24 -2.31
N GLY A 486 7.14 26.54 -2.39
CA GLY A 486 7.91 27.29 -1.42
C GLY A 486 7.40 27.03 0.01
N VAL A 487 8.30 26.75 0.91
CA VAL A 487 8.03 26.65 2.36
C VAL A 487 8.04 28.02 3.04
N LEU A 488 8.30 29.07 2.27
CA LEU A 488 8.21 30.45 2.68
C LEU A 488 6.97 31.10 2.07
N ASP A 489 6.38 32.05 2.79
CA ASP A 489 5.35 32.95 2.27
C ASP A 489 5.97 34.08 1.41
N ASP A 490 5.14 34.96 0.91
CA ASP A 490 5.58 36.10 0.08
C ASP A 490 6.42 37.12 0.85
N GLU A 491 6.35 37.12 2.19
CA GLU A 491 7.08 37.97 3.11
C GLU A 491 8.42 37.35 3.55
N GLY A 492 8.68 36.07 3.16
CA GLY A 492 9.89 35.33 3.51
C GLY A 492 9.82 34.60 4.86
N ASN A 493 8.67 34.59 5.51
CA ASN A 493 8.43 33.81 6.73
C ASN A 493 8.18 32.33 6.40
N MET A 494 8.50 31.47 7.34
CA MET A 494 8.22 30.05 7.18
C MET A 494 6.70 29.80 7.27
N LYS A 495 6.15 29.15 6.24
CA LYS A 495 4.74 28.71 6.25
C LYS A 495 4.48 27.71 7.37
N PRO A 496 3.24 27.64 7.88
CA PRO A 496 2.83 26.64 8.86
C PRO A 496 3.26 25.23 8.47
N THR A 497 3.86 24.52 9.41
CA THR A 497 4.35 23.16 9.19
C THR A 497 3.22 22.16 9.15
N PRO A 498 3.04 21.38 8.08
CA PRO A 498 2.03 20.33 8.04
C PRO A 498 2.48 19.11 8.85
N ALA A 499 1.52 18.46 9.53
CA ALA A 499 1.67 17.08 9.97
C ALA A 499 1.19 16.14 8.87
N TYR A 500 1.86 15.01 8.68
CA TYR A 500 1.48 13.96 7.75
C TYR A 500 1.17 12.70 8.53
N ILE A 501 -0.07 12.22 8.51
CA ILE A 501 -0.50 11.09 9.33
C ILE A 501 -0.66 9.83 8.46
N TYR A 502 0.08 8.77 8.82
CA TYR A 502 -0.05 7.44 8.22
C TYR A 502 -0.80 6.52 9.18
N VAL A 503 -2.11 6.40 9.01
CA VAL A 503 -3.02 5.67 9.90
C VAL A 503 -3.04 6.30 11.30
N ASP A 504 -2.16 5.87 12.19
CA ASP A 504 -2.00 6.35 13.57
C ASP A 504 -0.67 7.09 13.81
N ASP A 505 0.30 6.94 12.92
CA ASP A 505 1.62 7.57 13.04
C ASP A 505 1.60 8.98 12.40
N ALA A 506 1.63 10.03 13.20
CA ALA A 506 1.82 11.41 12.75
C ALA A 506 3.31 11.74 12.62
N LEU A 507 3.69 12.31 11.48
CA LEU A 507 5.06 12.60 11.08
C LEU A 507 5.20 14.09 10.81
N LEU A 508 6.20 14.73 11.41
CA LEU A 508 6.50 16.14 11.25
C LEU A 508 7.97 16.33 10.82
N ALA A 509 8.19 17.34 10.01
CA ALA A 509 9.53 17.84 9.67
C ALA A 509 9.50 19.36 9.65
N THR A 510 10.45 20.02 10.30
CA THR A 510 10.56 21.48 10.28
C THR A 510 11.96 21.95 10.61
N VAL A 511 12.21 23.25 10.47
CA VAL A 511 13.51 23.87 10.73
C VAL A 511 13.50 24.57 12.08
N GLY A 512 14.45 24.19 12.95
CA GLY A 512 14.63 24.83 14.25
C GLY A 512 13.67 24.32 15.33
N ARG A 513 14.12 24.46 16.59
CA ARG A 513 13.40 23.95 17.77
C ARG A 513 12.09 24.66 17.99
N ASP A 514 12.06 25.97 17.93
CA ASP A 514 10.87 26.79 18.20
C ASP A 514 9.72 26.43 17.24
N ASN A 515 10.05 26.24 15.95
CA ASN A 515 9.06 25.85 14.96
C ASN A 515 8.56 24.40 15.20
N MET A 516 9.46 23.51 15.66
CA MET A 516 9.04 22.15 15.99
C MET A 516 8.14 22.13 17.23
N GLU A 517 8.45 22.88 18.27
CA GLU A 517 7.60 23.02 19.46
C GLU A 517 6.21 23.57 19.09
N LYS A 518 6.16 24.64 18.24
CA LYS A 518 4.89 25.17 17.72
C LYS A 518 4.11 24.10 16.93
N SER A 519 4.75 23.37 16.03
CA SER A 519 4.08 22.38 15.20
C SER A 519 3.57 21.19 16.01
N LEU A 520 4.32 20.76 17.02
CA LEU A 520 3.88 19.69 17.94
C LEU A 520 2.72 20.15 18.82
N ALA A 521 2.77 21.38 19.36
CA ALA A 521 1.67 21.95 20.14
C ALA A 521 0.41 22.10 19.28
N ALA A 522 0.55 22.54 18.01
CA ALA A 522 -0.53 22.62 17.04
C ALA A 522 -1.13 21.24 16.73
N LEU A 523 -0.30 20.21 16.55
CA LEU A 523 -0.77 18.83 16.35
C LEU A 523 -1.58 18.33 17.56
N ILE A 524 -1.10 18.57 18.77
CA ILE A 524 -1.81 18.17 20.00
C ILE A 524 -3.16 18.89 20.10
N GLU A 525 -3.20 20.20 19.85
CA GLU A 525 -4.44 20.98 19.83
C GLU A 525 -5.40 20.49 18.75
N ALA A 526 -4.89 20.17 17.55
CA ALA A 526 -5.69 19.62 16.46
C ALA A 526 -6.31 18.27 16.83
N MET A 527 -5.52 17.37 17.42
CA MET A 527 -6.02 16.08 17.92
C MET A 527 -7.12 16.28 18.97
N PHE A 528 -6.93 17.18 19.92
CA PHE A 528 -7.93 17.43 20.98
C PHE A 528 -9.15 18.19 20.46
N THR A 529 -8.99 19.02 19.45
CA THR A 529 -10.14 19.68 18.80
C THR A 529 -10.98 18.69 18.01
N VAL A 530 -10.34 17.85 17.19
CA VAL A 530 -11.05 16.92 16.31
C VAL A 530 -11.57 15.71 17.08
N MET A 531 -10.80 15.13 17.99
CA MET A 531 -11.15 13.90 18.72
C MET A 531 -11.75 14.14 20.10
N GLY A 532 -11.63 15.32 20.68
CA GLY A 532 -12.09 15.67 22.02
C GLY A 532 -10.95 15.89 23.00
N ALA A 533 -11.23 16.73 23.99
CA ALA A 533 -10.27 17.01 25.05
C ALA A 533 -9.96 15.73 25.87
N PRO A 534 -8.75 15.64 26.45
CA PRO A 534 -8.41 14.54 27.35
C PRO A 534 -9.41 14.42 28.49
N ASN A 535 -9.90 13.21 28.73
CA ASN A 535 -10.71 12.93 29.90
C ASN A 535 -9.82 12.32 30.99
N VAL A 536 -9.47 13.15 31.97
CA VAL A 536 -8.57 12.77 33.08
C VAL A 536 -9.17 11.68 33.96
N SER A 537 -10.50 11.74 34.20
CA SER A 537 -11.18 10.77 35.07
C SER A 537 -11.16 9.35 34.53
N ILE A 538 -11.20 9.18 33.21
CA ILE A 538 -11.09 7.86 32.56
C ILE A 538 -9.72 7.63 31.94
N ARG A 539 -8.77 8.53 32.18
CA ARG A 539 -7.41 8.47 31.57
C ARG A 539 -7.42 8.30 30.06
N GLN A 540 -8.44 8.84 29.42
CA GLN A 540 -8.56 8.84 27.97
C GLN A 540 -7.77 10.01 27.42
N MET A 541 -6.79 9.70 26.60
CA MET A 541 -5.99 10.69 25.89
C MET A 541 -5.73 10.18 24.48
N HIS A 542 -5.86 11.04 23.48
CA HIS A 542 -5.71 10.67 22.08
C HIS A 542 -4.24 10.63 21.63
N LEU A 543 -3.34 11.22 22.43
CA LEU A 543 -1.89 11.08 22.27
C LEU A 543 -1.40 9.85 23.06
N ALA A 544 -0.60 8.99 22.46
CA ALA A 544 0.01 7.82 23.11
C ALA A 544 1.18 8.24 23.99
N ILE A 545 0.90 8.63 25.23
CA ILE A 545 1.89 9.18 26.19
C ILE A 545 3.02 8.20 26.50
N ASP A 546 2.76 6.92 26.49
CA ASP A 546 3.76 5.87 26.69
C ASP A 546 4.82 5.82 25.59
N LYS A 547 4.45 6.21 24.35
CA LYS A 547 5.36 6.37 23.22
C LYS A 547 5.94 7.78 23.12
N TRP A 548 5.18 8.78 23.54
CA TRP A 548 5.55 10.19 23.50
C TRP A 548 6.66 10.52 24.50
N ARG A 549 6.54 10.01 25.73
CA ARG A 549 7.55 10.24 26.75
C ARG A 549 8.90 9.63 26.36
N GLY A 550 9.91 10.47 26.23
CA GLY A 550 11.24 10.08 25.80
C GLY A 550 11.38 9.87 24.29
N ALA A 551 10.36 10.26 23.51
CA ALA A 551 10.50 10.28 22.05
C ALA A 551 11.57 11.31 21.65
N ILE A 552 12.43 10.89 20.72
CA ILE A 552 13.54 11.73 20.27
C ILE A 552 13.07 12.67 19.16
N VAL A 553 13.47 13.93 19.25
CA VAL A 553 13.31 14.92 18.18
C VAL A 553 14.71 15.25 17.64
N GLY A 554 14.95 15.02 16.36
CA GLY A 554 16.29 15.22 15.79
C GLY A 554 16.33 15.01 14.27
N PRO A 555 17.49 15.22 13.65
CA PRO A 555 17.66 15.11 12.20
C PRO A 555 17.68 13.65 11.70
N LEU A 556 17.94 12.69 12.57
CA LEU A 556 18.00 11.27 12.26
C LEU A 556 16.90 10.55 13.01
N GLN A 557 15.94 9.98 12.29
CA GLN A 557 14.79 9.31 12.88
C GLN A 557 14.36 8.06 12.09
N ILE A 558 13.83 7.07 12.82
CA ILE A 558 13.17 5.92 12.22
C ILE A 558 11.67 6.18 12.18
N MET A 559 11.13 6.43 10.99
CA MET A 559 9.70 6.68 10.78
C MET A 559 9.11 5.65 9.84
N LEU A 560 8.00 5.02 10.22
CA LEU A 560 7.36 3.93 9.45
C LEU A 560 8.32 2.79 9.09
N GLY A 561 9.32 2.55 9.92
CA GLY A 561 10.37 1.53 9.71
C GLY A 561 11.36 1.89 8.61
N ILE A 562 11.50 3.18 8.30
CA ILE A 562 12.49 3.77 7.41
C ILE A 562 13.39 4.69 8.23
N ASP A 563 14.69 4.55 8.06
CA ASP A 563 15.71 5.45 8.58
C ASP A 563 15.77 6.69 7.70
N ILE A 564 15.54 7.87 8.27
CA ILE A 564 15.53 9.15 7.57
C ILE A 564 16.62 10.03 8.18
N ASP A 565 17.58 10.42 7.37
CA ASP A 565 18.64 11.35 7.73
C ASP A 565 18.45 12.65 6.94
N THR A 566 18.01 13.70 7.61
CA THR A 566 17.80 15.00 6.98
C THR A 566 19.11 15.74 6.69
N ASN A 567 20.19 15.47 7.42
CA ASN A 567 21.48 16.13 7.22
C ASN A 567 22.11 15.72 5.89
N SER A 568 22.12 14.43 5.60
CA SER A 568 22.61 13.86 4.34
C SER A 568 21.54 13.77 3.24
N LEU A 569 20.26 14.07 3.54
CA LEU A 569 19.12 13.88 2.66
C LEU A 569 18.99 12.44 2.16
N LEU A 570 19.29 11.46 3.01
CA LEU A 570 19.22 10.04 2.70
C LEU A 570 18.08 9.34 3.45
N VAL A 571 17.47 8.38 2.79
CA VAL A 571 16.48 7.48 3.40
C VAL A 571 16.82 6.03 3.10
N GLY A 572 16.60 5.14 4.08
CA GLY A 572 16.94 3.73 3.91
C GLY A 572 16.20 2.81 4.85
N THR A 573 16.45 1.52 4.71
CA THR A 573 15.96 0.52 5.66
C THR A 573 16.88 0.46 6.87
N THR A 574 16.29 0.21 8.05
CA THR A 574 17.05 0.13 9.31
C THR A 574 18.03 -1.04 9.30
N SER A 575 19.09 -0.94 10.09
CA SER A 575 20.11 -1.99 10.23
C SER A 575 19.52 -3.30 10.75
N GLU A 576 18.55 -3.23 11.66
CA GLU A 576 17.85 -4.41 12.17
C GLU A 576 17.08 -5.12 11.04
N TYR A 577 16.43 -4.35 10.15
CA TYR A 577 15.73 -4.92 9.02
C TYR A 577 16.69 -5.58 8.01
N GLN A 578 17.82 -4.95 7.75
CA GLN A 578 18.88 -5.50 6.90
C GLN A 578 19.43 -6.81 7.48
N THR A 579 19.68 -6.84 8.79
CA THR A 579 20.09 -8.05 9.51
C THR A 579 19.04 -9.15 9.42
N GLU A 580 17.76 -8.84 9.63
CA GLU A 580 16.66 -9.82 9.45
C GLU A 580 16.65 -10.43 8.04
N VAL A 581 16.83 -9.60 7.01
CA VAL A 581 16.88 -10.10 5.62
C VAL A 581 18.10 -10.97 5.39
N ARG A 582 19.25 -10.57 5.91
CA ARG A 582 20.49 -11.35 5.82
C ARG A 582 20.36 -12.72 6.49
N GLU A 583 19.76 -12.78 7.67
CA GLU A 583 19.46 -14.04 8.37
C GLU A 583 18.52 -14.95 7.56
N LEU A 584 17.50 -14.40 6.94
CA LEU A 584 16.59 -15.15 6.08
C LEU A 584 17.32 -15.76 4.86
N ILE A 585 18.24 -15.01 4.24
CA ILE A 585 19.06 -15.54 3.14
C ILE A 585 19.99 -16.63 3.67
N PHE A 586 20.59 -16.43 4.85
CA PHE A 586 21.43 -17.43 5.50
C PHE A 586 20.69 -18.74 5.72
N GLU A 587 19.54 -18.72 6.34
CA GLU A 587 18.74 -19.92 6.65
C GLU A 587 18.20 -20.60 5.38
N LEU A 588 17.78 -19.82 4.39
CA LEU A 588 17.21 -20.37 3.17
C LEU A 588 18.29 -20.98 2.25
N TYR A 589 19.44 -20.35 2.13
CA TYR A 589 20.42 -20.67 1.08
C TYR A 589 21.83 -20.90 1.61
N ILE A 590 22.46 -19.95 2.30
CA ILE A 590 23.89 -20.03 2.69
C ILE A 590 24.17 -21.24 3.57
N LYS A 591 23.31 -21.54 4.53
CA LYS A 591 23.40 -22.71 5.42
C LYS A 591 23.40 -24.03 4.63
N GLN A 592 22.53 -24.12 3.60
CA GLN A 592 22.50 -25.28 2.72
C GLN A 592 23.77 -25.37 1.87
N LYS A 593 24.24 -24.24 1.30
CA LYS A 593 25.48 -24.16 0.50
C LYS A 593 26.70 -24.61 1.30
N LYS A 594 26.82 -24.14 2.57
CA LYS A 594 27.89 -24.59 3.48
C LYS A 594 27.84 -26.11 3.74
N ARG A 595 26.63 -26.67 3.92
CA ARG A 595 26.42 -28.09 4.18
C ARG A 595 26.80 -28.99 3.00
N PHE A 596 26.43 -28.58 1.77
CA PHE A 596 26.64 -29.40 0.57
C PHE A 596 28.00 -29.16 -0.11
N GLY A 597 28.71 -28.07 0.24
CA GLY A 597 29.95 -27.64 -0.41
C GLY A 597 29.71 -26.88 -1.73
N MET A 598 30.71 -26.07 -2.15
CA MET A 598 30.57 -25.19 -3.34
C MET A 598 30.29 -25.95 -4.64
N GLN A 599 30.79 -27.16 -4.75
CA GLN A 599 30.63 -27.99 -5.96
C GLN A 599 29.21 -28.56 -6.11
N HIS A 600 28.37 -28.47 -5.09
CA HIS A 600 27.04 -29.06 -5.07
C HIS A 600 25.91 -28.01 -4.84
N GLN A 601 26.07 -26.81 -5.34
CA GLN A 601 25.07 -25.74 -5.26
C GLN A 601 23.71 -26.20 -5.80
N ASN A 602 23.68 -27.10 -6.79
CA ASN A 602 22.46 -27.69 -7.35
C ASN A 602 21.63 -28.52 -6.34
N ARG A 603 22.13 -28.73 -5.11
CA ARG A 603 21.40 -29.40 -4.02
C ARG A 603 20.67 -28.43 -3.11
N CYS A 604 20.95 -27.11 -3.21
CA CYS A 604 20.24 -26.11 -2.45
C CYS A 604 18.81 -25.96 -3.00
N THR A 605 17.84 -25.95 -2.11
CA THR A 605 16.44 -25.95 -2.50
C THR A 605 15.61 -24.98 -1.66
N PHE A 606 14.50 -24.50 -2.23
CA PHE A 606 13.51 -23.67 -1.55
C PHE A 606 12.10 -24.22 -1.76
N ASN A 607 11.16 -23.88 -0.89
CA ASN A 607 9.73 -24.01 -1.13
C ASN A 607 9.13 -22.62 -1.47
N VAL A 608 7.96 -22.63 -2.09
CA VAL A 608 7.30 -21.41 -2.55
C VAL A 608 7.08 -20.41 -1.40
N SER A 609 6.61 -20.89 -0.24
CA SER A 609 6.29 -20.02 0.90
C SER A 609 7.53 -19.28 1.43
N SER A 610 8.64 -19.98 1.62
CA SER A 610 9.88 -19.38 2.11
C SER A 610 10.50 -18.42 1.09
N MET A 611 10.48 -18.76 -0.19
CA MET A 611 10.97 -17.87 -1.25
C MET A 611 10.09 -16.62 -1.39
N HIS A 612 8.77 -16.77 -1.33
CA HIS A 612 7.86 -15.64 -1.39
C HIS A 612 8.07 -14.66 -0.23
N LYS A 613 8.25 -15.20 0.99
CA LYS A 613 8.60 -14.38 2.17
C LYS A 613 9.91 -13.63 1.95
N LEU A 614 10.95 -14.31 1.46
CA LEU A 614 12.25 -13.71 1.22
C LEU A 614 12.19 -12.62 0.14
N VAL A 615 11.55 -12.90 -0.99
CA VAL A 615 11.38 -11.93 -2.09
C VAL A 615 10.65 -10.67 -1.61
N GLY A 616 9.58 -10.82 -0.81
CA GLY A 616 8.88 -9.68 -0.21
C GLY A 616 9.77 -8.86 0.73
N LYS A 617 10.62 -9.52 1.51
CA LYS A 617 11.57 -8.85 2.40
C LYS A 617 12.68 -8.13 1.63
N ILE A 618 13.27 -8.77 0.62
CA ILE A 618 14.29 -8.14 -0.24
C ILE A 618 13.69 -6.97 -1.03
N ALA A 619 12.46 -7.12 -1.56
CA ALA A 619 11.80 -6.03 -2.28
C ALA A 619 11.62 -4.77 -1.43
N ARG A 620 11.42 -4.91 -0.11
CA ARG A 620 11.34 -3.76 0.79
C ARG A 620 12.67 -3.04 0.98
N LEU A 621 13.82 -3.72 0.82
CA LEU A 621 15.12 -3.03 0.80
C LEU A 621 15.18 -1.98 -0.32
N GLY A 622 14.41 -2.18 -1.39
CA GLY A 622 14.30 -1.23 -2.49
C GLY A 622 13.68 0.12 -2.11
N GLU A 623 13.06 0.27 -0.93
CA GLU A 623 12.63 1.57 -0.42
C GLU A 623 13.83 2.48 -0.11
N GLY A 624 14.98 1.89 0.25
CA GLY A 624 16.24 2.61 0.48
C GLY A 624 17.33 2.29 -0.53
N ALA A 625 17.11 1.35 -1.45
CA ALA A 625 18.11 0.92 -2.44
C ALA A 625 17.41 0.51 -3.73
N HIS A 626 17.04 1.48 -4.58
CA HIS A 626 16.23 1.24 -5.78
C HIS A 626 16.86 0.24 -6.75
N TRP A 627 18.17 0.12 -6.77
CA TRP A 627 18.88 -0.86 -7.57
C TRP A 627 18.50 -2.32 -7.26
N ILE A 628 18.02 -2.62 -6.05
CA ILE A 628 17.55 -3.95 -5.64
C ILE A 628 16.44 -4.50 -6.56
N TYR A 629 15.57 -3.63 -7.06
CA TYR A 629 14.47 -4.06 -7.93
C TYR A 629 14.97 -4.75 -9.21
N LYS A 630 16.18 -4.44 -9.64
CA LYS A 630 16.80 -5.08 -10.81
C LYS A 630 17.30 -6.50 -10.52
N LEU A 631 17.62 -6.81 -9.26
CA LEU A 631 18.05 -8.15 -8.84
C LEU A 631 16.86 -9.09 -8.55
N LEU A 632 15.66 -8.59 -8.40
CA LEU A 632 14.50 -9.43 -8.08
C LEU A 632 13.99 -10.30 -9.24
N SER A 633 14.47 -10.08 -10.43
CA SER A 633 13.95 -10.69 -11.67
C SER A 633 14.04 -12.21 -11.67
N HIS A 634 15.20 -12.79 -11.33
CA HIS A 634 15.37 -14.25 -11.27
C HIS A 634 14.62 -14.85 -10.08
N MET A 635 14.54 -14.14 -8.96
CA MET A 635 13.74 -14.56 -7.82
C MET A 635 12.26 -14.66 -8.19
N TYR A 636 11.70 -13.64 -8.86
CA TYR A 636 10.32 -13.67 -9.36
C TYR A 636 10.10 -14.75 -10.41
N THR A 637 11.07 -14.95 -11.32
CA THR A 637 10.99 -16.00 -12.36
C THR A 637 10.99 -17.39 -11.71
N SER A 638 11.89 -17.63 -10.77
CA SER A 638 11.97 -18.91 -10.03
C SER A 638 10.71 -19.16 -9.22
N LEU A 639 10.19 -18.12 -8.55
CA LEU A 639 8.94 -18.21 -7.79
C LEU A 639 7.75 -18.50 -8.70
N THR A 640 7.63 -17.83 -9.84
CA THR A 640 6.54 -18.04 -10.81
C THR A 640 6.60 -19.46 -11.39
N HIS A 641 7.80 -19.94 -11.71
CA HIS A 641 7.99 -21.33 -12.18
C HIS A 641 7.58 -22.33 -11.10
N ALA A 642 7.99 -22.11 -9.86
CA ALA A 642 7.64 -22.97 -8.74
C ALA A 642 6.12 -22.99 -8.46
N LEU A 643 5.46 -21.83 -8.53
CA LEU A 643 4.00 -21.74 -8.42
C LEU A 643 3.28 -22.52 -9.53
N SER A 644 3.72 -22.37 -10.79
CA SER A 644 3.14 -23.11 -11.93
C SER A 644 3.34 -24.63 -11.79
N LYS A 645 4.49 -25.06 -11.29
CA LYS A 645 4.75 -26.47 -11.02
C LYS A 645 3.91 -27.02 -9.87
N ASN A 646 3.77 -26.28 -8.77
CA ASN A 646 2.87 -26.66 -7.67
C ASN A 646 1.43 -26.79 -8.15
N GLU A 647 0.98 -25.86 -9.00
CA GLU A 647 -0.34 -25.95 -9.62
C GLU A 647 -0.52 -27.24 -10.42
N ALA A 648 0.48 -27.59 -11.25
CA ALA A 648 0.44 -28.83 -12.03
C ALA A 648 0.41 -30.08 -11.13
N LEU A 649 1.27 -30.15 -10.11
CA LEU A 649 1.30 -31.25 -9.14
C LEU A 649 -0.06 -31.40 -8.41
N LEU A 650 -0.67 -30.29 -7.99
CA LEU A 650 -1.99 -30.32 -7.34
C LEU A 650 -3.09 -30.77 -8.28
N ARG A 651 -3.02 -30.39 -9.58
CA ARG A 651 -3.96 -30.87 -10.60
C ARG A 651 -3.91 -32.39 -10.78
N ASP A 652 -2.73 -32.97 -10.63
CA ASP A 652 -2.53 -34.40 -10.82
C ASP A 652 -2.90 -35.19 -9.55
N SER A 653 -2.60 -34.67 -8.36
CA SER A 653 -2.63 -35.43 -7.10
C SER A 653 -3.80 -35.07 -6.16
N SER A 654 -4.47 -33.91 -6.32
CA SER A 654 -5.47 -33.43 -5.37
C SER A 654 -6.87 -33.30 -5.99
N GLU A 655 -7.79 -34.15 -5.57
CA GLU A 655 -9.20 -34.05 -5.99
C GLU A 655 -9.85 -32.74 -5.50
N GLU A 656 -9.51 -32.29 -4.29
CA GLU A 656 -9.98 -31.01 -3.76
C GLU A 656 -9.57 -29.85 -4.68
N PHE A 657 -8.30 -29.83 -5.13
CA PHE A 657 -7.83 -28.81 -6.06
C PHE A 657 -8.53 -28.89 -7.42
N LYS A 658 -8.77 -30.09 -7.94
CA LYS A 658 -9.52 -30.29 -9.18
C LYS A 658 -10.94 -29.73 -9.09
N LEU A 659 -11.62 -29.98 -7.98
CA LEU A 659 -12.96 -29.44 -7.71
C LEU A 659 -12.97 -27.92 -7.65
N LEU A 660 -12.00 -27.30 -6.96
CA LEU A 660 -11.87 -25.84 -6.92
C LEU A 660 -11.66 -25.25 -8.30
N VAL A 661 -10.78 -25.84 -9.10
CA VAL A 661 -10.54 -25.40 -10.50
C VAL A 661 -11.77 -25.56 -11.36
N GLN A 662 -12.54 -26.63 -11.19
CA GLN A 662 -13.78 -26.84 -11.90
C GLN A 662 -14.84 -25.79 -11.50
N GLN A 663 -14.99 -25.50 -10.21
CA GLN A 663 -15.86 -24.43 -9.72
C GLN A 663 -15.50 -23.06 -10.31
N ILE A 664 -14.21 -22.71 -10.37
CA ILE A 664 -13.74 -21.47 -10.99
C ILE A 664 -14.14 -21.42 -12.47
N LYS A 665 -13.96 -22.51 -13.22
CA LYS A 665 -14.27 -22.58 -14.65
C LYS A 665 -15.77 -22.51 -14.93
N THR A 666 -16.58 -23.34 -14.26
CA THR A 666 -18.02 -23.44 -14.52
C THR A 666 -18.77 -22.17 -14.14
N LYS A 667 -18.35 -21.48 -13.09
CA LYS A 667 -19.00 -20.26 -12.59
C LYS A 667 -18.53 -18.97 -13.27
N GLN A 668 -17.41 -18.98 -14.00
CA GLN A 668 -16.95 -17.80 -14.77
C GLN A 668 -17.97 -17.30 -15.80
N PHE A 669 -18.84 -18.17 -16.31
CA PHE A 669 -19.88 -17.80 -17.27
C PHE A 669 -21.11 -17.13 -16.64
N SER A 670 -21.24 -17.12 -15.30
CA SER A 670 -22.40 -16.58 -14.58
C SER A 670 -22.07 -15.34 -13.73
N LYS A 671 -21.18 -14.48 -14.18
CA LYS A 671 -20.69 -13.31 -13.42
C LYS A 671 -21.73 -12.27 -12.99
N LYS A 672 -22.99 -12.38 -13.44
CA LYS A 672 -24.05 -11.42 -13.09
C LYS A 672 -24.61 -11.60 -11.67
N ASN A 673 -24.27 -12.69 -10.99
CA ASN A 673 -24.75 -12.97 -9.63
C ASN A 673 -23.63 -12.77 -8.61
N ILE A 674 -23.83 -11.86 -7.66
CA ILE A 674 -22.85 -11.50 -6.62
C ILE A 674 -22.42 -12.73 -5.81
N ASN A 675 -23.32 -13.64 -5.50
CA ASN A 675 -23.01 -14.86 -4.76
C ASN A 675 -22.10 -15.81 -5.54
N VAL A 676 -22.27 -15.90 -6.85
CA VAL A 676 -21.39 -16.68 -7.73
C VAL A 676 -19.99 -16.05 -7.79
N ALA A 677 -19.89 -14.73 -7.85
CA ALA A 677 -18.60 -14.04 -7.83
C ALA A 677 -17.85 -14.28 -6.51
N LYS A 678 -18.55 -14.26 -5.38
CA LYS A 678 -18.00 -14.58 -4.05
C LYS A 678 -17.44 -16.00 -3.98
N GLN A 679 -18.21 -16.99 -4.46
CA GLN A 679 -17.76 -18.38 -4.48
C GLN A 679 -16.54 -18.60 -5.40
N ILE A 680 -16.47 -17.91 -6.53
CA ILE A 680 -15.29 -17.94 -7.41
C ILE A 680 -14.08 -17.36 -6.69
N ASN A 681 -14.22 -16.20 -6.07
CA ASN A 681 -13.12 -15.55 -5.34
C ASN A 681 -12.59 -16.44 -4.20
N PHE A 682 -13.48 -17.08 -3.47
CA PHE A 682 -13.08 -18.05 -2.44
C PHE A 682 -12.33 -19.24 -3.04
N ALA A 683 -12.86 -19.88 -4.07
CA ALA A 683 -12.21 -21.01 -4.71
C ALA A 683 -10.82 -20.61 -5.26
N MET A 684 -10.70 -19.40 -5.83
CA MET A 684 -9.42 -18.85 -6.29
C MET A 684 -8.44 -18.63 -5.13
N LYS A 685 -8.88 -18.05 -4.01
CA LYS A 685 -8.06 -17.85 -2.83
C LYS A 685 -7.58 -19.18 -2.24
N LYS A 686 -8.47 -20.14 -2.10
CA LYS A 686 -8.13 -21.47 -1.56
C LYS A 686 -7.17 -22.23 -2.49
N ALA A 687 -7.41 -22.24 -3.79
CA ALA A 687 -6.52 -22.83 -4.77
C ALA A 687 -5.11 -22.15 -4.74
N ALA A 688 -5.06 -20.82 -4.69
CA ALA A 688 -3.81 -20.08 -4.55
C ALA A 688 -3.08 -20.42 -3.25
N GLN A 689 -3.80 -20.59 -2.14
CA GLN A 689 -3.22 -20.97 -0.85
C GLN A 689 -2.65 -22.40 -0.87
N MET A 690 -3.34 -23.35 -1.52
CA MET A 690 -2.82 -24.71 -1.72
C MET A 690 -1.54 -24.71 -2.57
N ILE A 691 -1.52 -23.96 -3.67
CA ILE A 691 -0.32 -23.79 -4.52
C ILE A 691 0.83 -23.20 -3.70
N HIS A 692 0.55 -22.17 -2.91
CA HIS A 692 1.58 -21.47 -2.13
C HIS A 692 2.14 -22.32 -0.98
N ARG A 693 1.32 -23.14 -0.32
CA ARG A 693 1.71 -23.98 0.81
C ARG A 693 2.20 -25.37 0.42
N HIS A 694 2.23 -25.69 -0.88
CA HIS A 694 2.65 -27.00 -1.34
C HIS A 694 4.08 -27.30 -0.86
N PRO A 695 4.38 -28.48 -0.29
CA PRO A 695 5.63 -28.78 0.36
C PRO A 695 6.80 -29.04 -0.60
N PHE A 696 6.54 -29.13 -1.91
CA PHE A 696 7.56 -29.43 -2.88
C PHE A 696 8.71 -28.41 -2.85
N ARG A 697 9.92 -28.87 -3.06
CA ARG A 697 11.12 -28.05 -3.02
C ARG A 697 11.77 -27.96 -4.40
N TYR A 698 12.19 -26.77 -4.76
CA TYR A 698 12.78 -26.39 -6.05
C TYR A 698 14.25 -26.07 -5.89
N VAL A 699 15.04 -26.49 -6.85
CA VAL A 699 16.48 -26.22 -6.87
C VAL A 699 16.74 -24.71 -7.04
N ILE A 700 17.67 -24.18 -6.27
CA ILE A 700 18.24 -22.86 -6.47
C ILE A 700 19.29 -22.98 -7.58
N ASN A 701 18.95 -22.46 -8.77
CA ASN A 701 19.89 -22.47 -9.89
C ASN A 701 21.08 -21.51 -9.65
N GLU A 702 22.11 -21.63 -10.47
CA GLU A 702 23.36 -20.86 -10.35
C GLU A 702 23.08 -19.33 -10.26
N THR A 703 22.31 -18.79 -11.20
CA THR A 703 22.03 -17.35 -11.27
C THR A 703 21.28 -16.82 -10.04
N LEU A 704 20.27 -17.57 -9.57
CA LEU A 704 19.56 -17.21 -8.34
C LEU A 704 20.49 -17.30 -7.12
N GLY A 705 21.35 -18.32 -7.09
CA GLY A 705 22.35 -18.48 -6.03
C GLY A 705 23.34 -17.32 -5.99
N GLU A 706 23.83 -16.87 -7.13
CA GLU A 706 24.72 -15.70 -7.23
C GLU A 706 24.05 -14.40 -6.77
N GLU A 707 22.75 -14.19 -7.10
CA GLU A 707 22.01 -13.03 -6.61
C GLU A 707 21.84 -13.07 -5.09
N LEU A 708 21.52 -14.23 -4.53
CA LEU A 708 21.40 -14.39 -3.09
C LEU A 708 22.75 -14.23 -2.37
N ASP A 709 23.85 -14.76 -2.95
CA ASP A 709 25.21 -14.55 -2.45
C ASP A 709 25.59 -13.07 -2.46
N PHE A 710 25.29 -12.37 -3.57
CA PHE A 710 25.60 -10.94 -3.69
C PHE A 710 24.83 -10.13 -2.63
N ILE A 711 23.50 -10.31 -2.52
CA ILE A 711 22.70 -9.57 -1.55
C ILE A 711 23.13 -9.91 -0.11
N TYR A 712 23.42 -11.18 0.18
CA TYR A 712 23.90 -11.61 1.49
C TYR A 712 25.21 -10.90 1.90
N ASN A 713 26.17 -10.82 0.95
CA ASN A 713 27.44 -10.13 1.18
C ASN A 713 27.26 -8.59 1.21
N ALA A 714 26.37 -8.04 0.38
CA ALA A 714 26.07 -6.61 0.38
C ALA A 714 25.44 -6.14 1.71
N LEU A 715 24.69 -7.02 2.37
CA LEU A 715 24.09 -6.77 3.69
C LEU A 715 25.08 -6.96 4.86
N GLU A 716 26.34 -7.31 4.60
CA GLU A 716 27.39 -7.32 5.61
C GLU A 716 27.70 -5.88 6.04
N PRO A 717 27.79 -5.57 7.36
CA PRO A 717 28.09 -4.21 7.82
C PRO A 717 29.32 -3.58 7.18
N ASP A 718 30.35 -4.37 6.94
CA ASP A 718 31.64 -3.93 6.37
C ASP A 718 31.70 -4.05 4.83
N SER A 719 30.58 -4.29 4.15
CA SER A 719 30.55 -4.46 2.69
C SER A 719 30.90 -3.19 1.91
N GLY A 720 30.79 -2.03 2.53
CA GLY A 720 30.90 -0.72 1.87
C GLY A 720 29.69 -0.36 1.00
N ILE A 721 28.67 -1.22 0.88
CA ILE A 721 27.44 -0.96 0.11
C ILE A 721 26.37 -0.40 1.02
N THR A 722 25.79 0.74 0.62
CA THR A 722 24.74 1.39 1.38
C THR A 722 23.33 1.00 0.88
N PHE A 723 22.40 0.79 1.82
CA PHE A 723 20.98 0.59 1.51
C PHE A 723 20.20 1.87 1.79
N LYS A 724 20.75 2.98 1.34
CA LYS A 724 20.16 4.33 1.44
C LYS A 724 20.08 4.97 0.06
N SER A 725 19.02 5.71 -0.19
CA SER A 725 18.83 6.50 -1.42
C SER A 725 18.65 7.97 -1.07
N PRO A 726 19.18 8.87 -1.91
CA PRO A 726 18.89 10.29 -1.77
C PRO A 726 17.39 10.57 -1.88
N ILE A 727 16.89 11.42 -1.01
CA ILE A 727 15.49 11.90 -1.07
C ILE A 727 15.18 12.48 -2.45
N GLY A 728 16.13 13.24 -3.01
CA GLY A 728 16.01 13.84 -4.34
C GLY A 728 15.81 12.84 -5.50
N HIS A 729 16.16 11.56 -5.32
CA HIS A 729 15.89 10.49 -6.31
C HIS A 729 14.49 9.90 -6.20
N ILE A 730 13.80 10.11 -5.06
CA ILE A 730 12.51 9.48 -4.74
C ILE A 730 11.33 10.41 -4.97
N ILE A 731 11.50 11.68 -4.62
CA ILE A 731 10.44 12.68 -4.75
C ILE A 731 10.19 13.04 -6.23
N PRO A 732 8.96 13.41 -6.58
CA PRO A 732 8.69 13.98 -7.90
C PRO A 732 9.34 15.37 -7.99
N ARG A 733 10.40 15.48 -8.78
CA ARG A 733 11.07 16.75 -9.10
C ARG A 733 11.51 16.78 -10.56
N GLU A 734 11.81 17.97 -11.07
CA GLU A 734 12.41 18.11 -12.39
C GLU A 734 13.78 17.41 -12.41
N PRO A 735 14.10 16.68 -13.48
CA PRO A 735 15.41 16.09 -13.64
C PRO A 735 16.47 17.20 -13.80
N THR A 736 17.66 16.95 -13.27
CA THR A 736 18.82 17.83 -13.41
C THR A 736 19.22 17.96 -14.88
N GLY A 737 19.01 16.92 -15.67
CA GLY A 737 19.26 16.94 -17.10
C GLY A 737 18.55 15.81 -17.84
N SER A 738 18.53 15.91 -19.17
CA SER A 738 17.94 14.91 -20.04
C SER A 738 19.00 14.30 -20.97
N MET A 739 18.85 13.02 -21.26
CA MET A 739 19.64 12.31 -22.26
C MET A 739 18.72 11.56 -23.21
N PHE A 740 19.02 11.63 -24.49
CA PHE A 740 18.29 11.02 -25.57
C PHE A 740 19.09 9.86 -26.17
N GLY A 741 18.42 8.82 -26.55
CA GLY A 741 19.08 7.67 -27.15
C GLY A 741 18.18 6.94 -28.12
N ASP A 742 18.81 6.33 -29.11
CA ASP A 742 18.16 5.49 -30.12
C ASP A 742 19.07 4.36 -30.58
N SER A 743 18.48 3.30 -31.09
CA SER A 743 19.20 2.14 -31.57
C SER A 743 18.60 1.64 -32.89
N CYS A 744 19.43 1.55 -33.90
CA CYS A 744 19.10 0.88 -35.15
C CYS A 744 19.71 -0.53 -35.19
N LEU A 745 19.55 -1.27 -36.30
CA LEU A 745 20.11 -2.60 -36.47
C LEU A 745 21.64 -2.65 -36.50
N ARG A 746 22.29 -1.57 -36.89
CA ARG A 746 23.73 -1.50 -37.09
C ARG A 746 24.48 -0.82 -35.99
N GLY A 747 23.83 0.05 -35.27
CA GLY A 747 24.48 0.83 -34.25
C GLY A 747 23.50 1.47 -33.31
N CYS A 748 24.04 2.18 -32.35
CA CYS A 748 23.27 2.97 -31.40
C CYS A 748 24.00 4.29 -31.11
N GLY A 749 23.25 5.22 -30.58
CA GLY A 749 23.82 6.51 -30.24
C GLY A 749 22.94 7.31 -29.29
N GLY A 750 23.50 8.34 -28.74
CA GLY A 750 22.77 9.20 -27.84
C GLY A 750 23.48 10.54 -27.62
N TYR A 751 22.76 11.43 -26.97
CA TYR A 751 23.29 12.76 -26.62
C TYR A 751 22.60 13.33 -25.40
N SER A 752 23.24 14.33 -24.82
CA SER A 752 22.69 15.16 -23.76
C SER A 752 23.17 16.59 -23.91
N LEU A 753 22.24 17.52 -24.06
CA LEU A 753 22.56 18.95 -24.06
C LEU A 753 22.81 19.46 -22.65
N SER A 754 22.24 18.82 -21.63
CA SER A 754 22.44 19.16 -20.21
C SER A 754 23.83 18.77 -19.70
N PHE A 755 24.35 17.64 -20.16
CA PHE A 755 25.67 17.12 -19.76
C PHE A 755 26.73 17.31 -20.86
N LEU A 756 26.36 17.99 -21.94
CA LEU A 756 27.22 18.36 -23.07
C LEU A 756 28.03 17.20 -23.65
N PHE A 757 27.36 16.10 -23.90
CA PHE A 757 27.95 14.95 -24.58
C PHE A 757 27.09 14.43 -25.73
N TRP A 758 27.73 13.74 -26.66
CA TRP A 758 27.11 12.87 -27.63
C TRP A 758 28.03 11.69 -27.92
N TRP A 759 27.48 10.58 -28.43
CA TRP A 759 28.23 9.39 -28.77
C TRP A 759 27.51 8.57 -29.83
N HIS A 760 28.29 7.74 -30.54
CA HIS A 760 27.81 6.77 -31.48
C HIS A 760 28.66 5.47 -31.37
N LEU A 761 28.01 4.32 -31.59
CA LEU A 761 28.64 3.01 -31.52
C LEU A 761 28.06 2.10 -32.60
N GLU A 762 28.93 1.48 -33.42
CA GLU A 762 28.54 0.40 -34.32
C GLU A 762 28.53 -0.94 -33.57
N PHE A 763 27.50 -1.76 -33.78
CA PHE A 763 27.45 -3.09 -33.18
C PHE A 763 28.42 -4.06 -33.86
N PRO A 764 29.02 -5.00 -33.11
CA PRO A 764 29.77 -6.13 -33.69
C PRO A 764 28.90 -6.92 -34.67
N LEU A 765 29.52 -7.41 -35.77
CA LEU A 765 28.83 -8.15 -36.84
C LEU A 765 27.99 -9.31 -36.27
N GLU A 766 28.52 -10.03 -35.28
CA GLU A 766 27.82 -11.15 -34.64
C GLU A 766 26.49 -10.72 -34.01
N ILE A 767 26.44 -9.55 -33.35
CA ILE A 767 25.23 -8.98 -32.74
C ILE A 767 24.25 -8.59 -33.82
N ILE A 768 24.70 -7.93 -34.89
CA ILE A 768 23.87 -7.57 -36.04
C ILE A 768 23.22 -8.83 -36.65
N LEU A 769 23.98 -9.88 -36.86
CA LEU A 769 23.46 -11.12 -37.41
C LEU A 769 22.43 -11.78 -36.48
N ARG A 770 22.68 -11.83 -35.18
CA ARG A 770 21.74 -12.38 -34.19
C ARG A 770 20.46 -11.55 -34.11
N THR A 771 20.50 -10.23 -34.31
CA THR A 771 19.36 -9.37 -34.36
C THR A 771 18.53 -9.54 -35.63
N LEU A 772 19.19 -9.70 -36.77
CA LEU A 772 18.52 -9.99 -38.05
C LEU A 772 17.80 -11.33 -38.04
N LEU A 773 18.44 -12.37 -37.45
CA LEU A 773 17.85 -13.70 -37.30
C LEU A 773 16.61 -13.65 -36.40
N HIS A 774 16.60 -12.83 -35.34
CA HIS A 774 15.46 -12.67 -34.47
C HIS A 774 14.18 -12.17 -35.21
N ARG A 775 14.34 -11.37 -36.27
CA ARG A 775 13.23 -10.90 -37.08
C ARG A 775 12.56 -11.99 -37.93
N SER A 776 13.31 -13.04 -38.25
CA SER A 776 12.87 -14.11 -39.17
C SER A 776 12.38 -15.38 -38.48
N HIS A 777 12.73 -15.62 -37.22
CA HIS A 777 12.42 -16.86 -36.50
C HIS A 777 11.92 -16.55 -35.06
N ASN A 778 10.94 -17.31 -34.61
CA ASN A 778 10.51 -17.29 -33.22
C ASN A 778 11.48 -18.15 -32.38
N ASP A 779 12.39 -17.45 -31.74
CA ASP A 779 13.05 -17.72 -30.45
C ASP A 779 13.69 -19.11 -30.18
N ASP A 780 14.98 -19.20 -30.44
CA ASP A 780 15.87 -20.25 -29.88
C ASP A 780 16.74 -19.73 -28.70
N GLY A 781 16.39 -18.58 -28.12
CA GLY A 781 17.16 -18.03 -26.99
C GLY A 781 18.57 -17.49 -27.36
N LEU A 782 19.04 -17.65 -28.60
CA LEU A 782 20.30 -17.11 -29.12
C LEU A 782 20.15 -15.72 -29.75
N LEU A 783 18.91 -15.28 -29.94
CA LEU A 783 18.58 -14.11 -30.74
C LEU A 783 18.52 -12.83 -29.88
N VAL A 784 18.96 -11.71 -30.46
CA VAL A 784 18.98 -10.38 -29.82
C VAL A 784 17.81 -9.58 -30.31
N SER A 785 16.93 -9.14 -29.42
CA SER A 785 15.84 -8.25 -29.78
C SER A 785 16.31 -6.80 -29.86
N ILE A 786 15.66 -5.99 -30.69
CA ILE A 786 15.91 -4.54 -30.75
C ILE A 786 15.74 -3.88 -29.36
N ASN A 787 14.81 -4.36 -28.55
CA ASN A 787 14.62 -3.85 -27.19
C ASN A 787 15.88 -4.00 -26.31
N CYS A 788 16.72 -5.03 -26.55
CA CYS A 788 17.99 -5.19 -25.85
C CYS A 788 19.01 -4.15 -26.31
N LEU A 789 19.04 -3.83 -27.62
CA LEU A 789 19.93 -2.82 -28.18
C LEU A 789 19.56 -1.44 -27.65
N GLU A 790 18.26 -1.11 -27.63
CA GLU A 790 17.74 0.12 -27.03
C GLU A 790 18.11 0.24 -25.54
N TYR A 791 18.05 -0.87 -24.81
CA TYR A 791 18.42 -0.84 -23.39
C TYR A 791 19.92 -0.66 -23.18
N ILE A 792 20.77 -1.20 -24.08
CA ILE A 792 22.21 -0.92 -24.10
C ILE A 792 22.44 0.58 -24.28
N THR A 793 21.69 1.23 -25.15
CA THR A 793 21.77 2.68 -25.36
C THR A 793 21.50 3.47 -24.09
N VAL A 794 20.48 3.08 -23.31
CA VAL A 794 20.19 3.68 -21.99
C VAL A 794 21.37 3.50 -21.04
N ILE A 795 21.99 2.31 -20.99
CA ILE A 795 23.13 2.03 -20.12
C ILE A 795 24.36 2.86 -20.52
N ILE A 796 24.68 2.96 -21.81
CA ILE A 796 25.81 3.78 -22.29
C ILE A 796 25.57 5.26 -22.04
N ASN A 797 24.34 5.76 -22.26
CA ASN A 797 23.96 7.13 -21.90
C ASN A 797 24.22 7.43 -20.40
N TYR A 798 23.81 6.50 -19.53
CA TYR A 798 24.04 6.63 -18.09
C TYR A 798 25.56 6.67 -17.76
N CYS A 799 26.35 5.80 -18.40
CA CYS A 799 27.81 5.84 -18.24
C CYS A 799 28.40 7.16 -18.74
N ALA A 800 27.94 7.68 -19.87
CA ALA A 800 28.38 8.98 -20.41
C ALA A 800 28.05 10.14 -19.44
N ALA A 801 26.85 10.12 -18.85
CA ALA A 801 26.46 11.10 -17.85
C ALA A 801 27.32 11.02 -16.58
N LEU A 802 27.65 9.81 -16.10
CA LEU A 802 28.57 9.64 -14.95
C LEU A 802 29.98 10.18 -15.26
N VAL A 803 30.49 9.93 -16.45
CA VAL A 803 31.81 10.46 -16.87
C VAL A 803 31.75 11.98 -17.00
N ALA A 804 30.68 12.51 -17.57
CA ALA A 804 30.50 13.97 -17.69
C ALA A 804 30.47 14.63 -16.33
N LEU A 805 29.72 14.11 -15.38
CA LEU A 805 29.66 14.60 -13.99
C LEU A 805 31.00 14.53 -13.28
N SER A 806 31.83 13.51 -13.55
CA SER A 806 33.14 13.36 -12.93
C SER A 806 34.20 14.30 -13.48
N THR A 807 34.02 14.83 -14.68
CA THR A 807 35.02 15.68 -15.38
C THR A 807 34.70 17.15 -15.35
N ASN A 808 33.42 17.52 -15.15
CA ASN A 808 33.00 18.92 -15.15
C ASN A 808 31.96 19.14 -14.04
N GLN A 809 31.99 20.33 -13.44
CA GLN A 809 30.94 20.79 -12.51
C GLN A 809 29.70 21.28 -13.31
N PHE A 810 28.93 20.36 -13.90
CA PHE A 810 27.71 20.74 -14.63
C PHE A 810 26.55 21.13 -13.72
N THR A 811 26.62 20.78 -12.46
CA THR A 811 25.53 20.99 -11.51
C THR A 811 26.06 21.08 -10.09
N ASP A 812 25.45 21.94 -9.29
CA ASP A 812 25.64 22.00 -7.84
C ASP A 812 24.81 20.97 -7.09
N ASP A 813 24.01 20.16 -7.82
CA ASP A 813 23.19 19.11 -7.24
C ASP A 813 24.08 17.93 -6.80
N PRO A 814 24.18 17.63 -5.51
CA PRO A 814 24.97 16.51 -5.01
C PRO A 814 24.39 15.14 -5.42
N TYR A 815 23.09 15.12 -5.72
CA TYR A 815 22.35 13.92 -6.13
C TYR A 815 21.55 14.18 -7.41
N PRO A 816 22.21 14.41 -8.56
CA PRO A 816 21.53 14.72 -9.81
C PRO A 816 20.63 13.58 -10.26
N VAL A 817 19.54 13.93 -10.93
CA VAL A 817 18.61 12.98 -11.55
C VAL A 817 18.60 13.21 -13.04
N VAL A 818 18.85 12.17 -13.81
CA VAL A 818 18.80 12.23 -15.28
C VAL A 818 17.50 11.62 -15.78
N LEU A 819 16.88 12.27 -16.78
CA LEU A 819 15.75 11.75 -17.52
C LEU A 819 16.25 11.06 -18.78
N SER A 820 16.18 9.74 -18.84
CA SER A 820 16.46 8.95 -20.04
C SER A 820 15.24 8.96 -20.97
N ILE A 821 15.40 9.48 -22.16
CA ILE A 821 14.35 9.62 -23.17
C ILE A 821 14.63 8.64 -24.30
N THR A 822 13.66 7.79 -24.62
CA THR A 822 13.72 6.78 -25.68
C THR A 822 12.35 6.61 -26.33
N ASP A 823 12.29 6.20 -27.57
CA ASP A 823 11.04 5.83 -28.26
C ASP A 823 10.69 4.35 -28.12
N ASN A 824 11.47 3.60 -27.32
CA ASN A 824 11.24 2.19 -27.03
C ASN A 824 10.62 1.98 -25.64
N THR A 825 9.34 1.59 -25.60
CA THR A 825 8.61 1.35 -24.34
C THR A 825 9.21 0.24 -23.48
N SER A 826 9.86 -0.76 -24.09
CA SER A 826 10.53 -1.83 -23.34
C SER A 826 11.79 -1.32 -22.65
N ALA A 827 12.64 -0.57 -23.35
CA ALA A 827 13.84 0.02 -22.77
C ALA A 827 13.49 1.01 -21.64
N MET A 828 12.46 1.85 -21.87
CA MET A 828 11.92 2.74 -20.84
C MET A 828 11.51 1.97 -19.58
N ASN A 829 10.72 0.91 -19.73
CA ASN A 829 10.28 0.12 -18.58
C ASN A 829 11.44 -0.64 -17.89
N TRP A 830 12.45 -1.10 -18.63
CA TRP A 830 13.59 -1.80 -18.05
C TRP A 830 14.54 -0.87 -17.30
N THR A 831 14.47 0.42 -17.52
CA THR A 831 15.24 1.43 -16.75
C THR A 831 14.84 1.43 -15.27
N THR A 832 13.56 1.27 -14.96
CA THR A 832 13.05 1.23 -13.59
C THR A 832 12.72 -0.18 -13.10
N HIS A 833 12.37 -1.10 -14.02
CA HIS A 833 12.02 -2.48 -13.73
C HIS A 833 12.98 -3.43 -14.45
N THR A 834 12.69 -4.72 -14.42
CA THR A 834 13.47 -5.70 -15.19
C THR A 834 12.62 -6.37 -16.27
N SER A 835 13.30 -6.86 -17.33
CA SER A 835 12.64 -7.70 -18.33
C SER A 835 12.11 -8.99 -17.71
N LYS A 836 10.84 -9.32 -17.97
CA LYS A 836 10.26 -10.61 -17.54
C LYS A 836 10.65 -11.76 -18.46
N ASN A 837 10.79 -11.50 -19.76
CA ASN A 837 10.86 -12.53 -20.80
C ASN A 837 12.22 -12.60 -21.50
N SER A 838 13.04 -11.54 -21.49
CA SER A 838 14.34 -11.52 -22.13
C SER A 838 15.46 -11.92 -21.17
N MET A 839 16.21 -12.98 -21.47
CA MET A 839 17.38 -13.39 -20.70
C MET A 839 18.49 -12.33 -20.79
N ILE A 840 18.75 -11.80 -22.00
CA ILE A 840 19.71 -10.71 -22.21
C ILE A 840 19.28 -9.47 -21.45
N GLY A 841 18.00 -9.08 -21.54
CA GLY A 841 17.47 -7.94 -20.82
C GLY A 841 17.62 -8.06 -19.29
N ARG A 842 17.48 -9.27 -18.72
CA ARG A 842 17.73 -9.52 -17.28
C ARG A 842 19.22 -9.38 -16.92
N ALA A 843 20.09 -9.94 -17.75
CA ALA A 843 21.54 -9.86 -17.53
C ALA A 843 22.05 -8.41 -17.63
N LEU A 844 21.54 -7.63 -18.62
CA LEU A 844 21.82 -6.20 -18.74
C LEU A 844 21.26 -5.41 -17.55
N ALA A 845 20.08 -5.74 -17.06
CA ALA A 845 19.50 -5.08 -15.88
C ALA A 845 20.34 -5.34 -14.63
N ARG A 846 20.88 -6.55 -14.48
CA ARG A 846 21.81 -6.91 -13.40
C ARG A 846 23.13 -6.13 -13.50
N PHE A 847 23.67 -6.01 -14.69
CA PHE A 847 24.86 -5.18 -14.96
C PHE A 847 24.58 -3.72 -14.60
N PHE A 848 23.45 -3.17 -15.05
CA PHE A 848 23.05 -1.80 -14.75
C PHE A 848 22.84 -1.59 -13.25
N CYS A 849 22.31 -2.58 -12.54
CA CYS A 849 22.23 -2.58 -11.07
C CYS A 849 23.59 -2.30 -10.44
N GLY A 850 24.65 -3.01 -10.89
CA GLY A 850 26.00 -2.80 -10.37
C GLY A 850 26.52 -1.36 -10.58
N LEU A 851 26.19 -0.74 -11.72
CA LEU A 851 26.54 0.65 -12.01
C LEU A 851 25.76 1.68 -11.17
N MET A 852 24.57 1.30 -10.68
CA MET A 852 23.73 2.19 -9.87
C MET A 852 24.04 2.10 -8.37
N ILE A 853 24.73 1.07 -7.92
CA ILE A 853 25.10 0.93 -6.50
C ILE A 853 26.06 2.06 -6.13
N ASP A 854 25.71 2.78 -5.07
CA ASP A 854 26.45 3.94 -4.55
C ASP A 854 26.73 5.05 -5.59
N SER A 855 25.98 5.04 -6.71
CA SER A 855 26.07 6.09 -7.71
C SER A 855 25.35 7.36 -7.21
N PRO A 856 25.96 8.54 -7.36
CA PRO A 856 25.31 9.81 -7.04
C PRO A 856 24.19 10.16 -8.04
N LEU A 857 24.14 9.50 -9.21
CA LEU A 857 23.22 9.79 -10.30
C LEU A 857 21.95 8.94 -10.21
N GLY A 858 20.80 9.58 -9.98
CA GLY A 858 19.48 8.97 -10.13
C GLY A 858 19.05 8.94 -11.60
N ILE A 859 18.19 8.01 -11.97
CA ILE A 859 17.66 7.90 -13.32
C ILE A 859 16.15 7.71 -13.33
N ASN A 860 15.46 8.54 -14.13
CA ASN A 860 14.08 8.37 -14.53
C ASN A 860 14.01 8.09 -16.03
N SER A 861 12.90 7.61 -16.54
CA SER A 861 12.72 7.34 -17.95
C SER A 861 11.40 7.86 -18.49
N LYS A 862 11.42 8.32 -19.74
CA LYS A 862 10.26 8.82 -20.47
C LYS A 862 10.25 8.28 -21.89
N TRP A 863 9.08 7.91 -22.36
CA TRP A 863 8.86 7.59 -23.77
C TRP A 863 8.48 8.83 -24.56
N ILE A 864 9.01 8.94 -25.80
CA ILE A 864 8.59 9.92 -26.81
C ILE A 864 8.29 9.20 -28.13
N ALA A 865 7.61 9.87 -29.04
CA ALA A 865 7.39 9.32 -30.38
C ALA A 865 8.69 9.36 -31.21
N THR A 866 8.86 8.41 -32.15
CA THR A 866 10.07 8.32 -32.99
C THR A 866 10.33 9.59 -33.78
N ASP A 867 9.28 10.26 -34.25
CA ASP A 867 9.38 11.53 -34.95
C ASP A 867 9.83 12.71 -34.09
N GLU A 868 9.75 12.58 -32.78
CA GLU A 868 10.31 13.53 -31.79
C GLU A 868 11.76 13.21 -31.43
N ASN A 869 12.26 11.96 -31.67
CA ASN A 869 13.61 11.49 -31.33
C ASN A 869 14.62 11.64 -32.48
N LYS A 870 14.41 12.57 -33.40
CA LYS A 870 15.16 12.69 -34.67
C LYS A 870 16.67 12.74 -34.52
N VAL A 871 17.18 13.54 -33.58
CA VAL A 871 18.64 13.72 -33.40
C VAL A 871 19.29 12.39 -32.98
N ALA A 872 18.67 11.67 -32.01
CA ALA A 872 19.20 10.37 -31.58
C ALA A 872 19.08 9.30 -32.68
N ASP A 873 17.98 9.29 -33.44
CA ASP A 873 17.79 8.38 -34.58
C ASP A 873 18.87 8.59 -35.65
N GLU A 874 19.17 9.84 -36.01
CA GLU A 874 20.24 10.17 -36.95
C GLU A 874 21.63 9.79 -36.39
N ILE A 875 21.90 10.06 -35.13
CA ILE A 875 23.15 9.63 -34.46
C ILE A 875 23.29 8.10 -34.54
N SER A 876 22.23 7.34 -34.28
CA SER A 876 22.25 5.87 -34.30
C SER A 876 22.60 5.30 -35.67
N ARG A 877 22.35 6.05 -36.76
CA ARG A 877 22.50 5.65 -38.17
C ARG A 877 23.78 6.15 -38.82
N ILE A 878 24.64 6.88 -38.14
CA ILE A 878 25.91 7.38 -38.71
C ILE A 878 26.69 6.22 -39.35
N LYS A 879 27.05 6.40 -40.63
CA LYS A 879 27.93 5.43 -41.34
C LYS A 879 29.37 5.84 -41.22
N LYS A 880 30.22 4.86 -40.98
CA LYS A 880 31.64 5.01 -41.04
C LYS A 880 32.06 5.26 -42.51
N GLU A 881 32.62 6.43 -42.80
CA GLU A 881 33.27 6.65 -44.08
C GLU A 881 34.55 5.80 -44.12
N GLN A 882 34.63 4.89 -45.12
CA GLN A 882 35.87 4.19 -45.41
C GLN A 882 36.87 5.16 -46.04
N SER A 883 37.72 5.79 -45.22
CA SER A 883 38.89 6.47 -45.73
C SER A 883 39.90 5.41 -46.13
N ASN A 884 40.31 5.41 -47.40
CA ASN A 884 41.27 4.47 -47.99
C ASN A 884 42.72 4.58 -47.47
N THR A 885 42.95 5.26 -46.35
CA THR A 885 44.27 5.46 -45.79
C THR A 885 44.25 5.27 -44.27
N THR A 886 44.94 4.17 -43.89
CA THR A 886 45.50 3.91 -42.56
C THR A 886 44.72 4.27 -41.30
N SER A 887 44.18 3.24 -40.67
CA SER A 887 44.05 2.96 -39.20
C SER A 887 43.51 4.01 -38.22
N HIS A 888 43.01 5.13 -38.63
CA HIS A 888 42.32 6.07 -37.73
C HIS A 888 40.88 6.31 -38.18
N PHE A 889 39.92 5.86 -37.38
CA PHE A 889 38.50 6.13 -37.59
C PHE A 889 38.25 7.62 -37.31
N SER A 890 38.16 8.48 -38.31
CA SER A 890 37.64 9.83 -38.17
C SER A 890 36.18 9.85 -38.56
N PHE A 891 35.30 10.06 -37.59
CA PHE A 891 33.94 10.48 -37.87
C PHE A 891 33.96 11.92 -38.35
N ASP A 892 33.17 12.28 -39.35
CA ASP A 892 33.00 13.68 -39.73
C ASP A 892 32.03 14.36 -38.74
N TYR A 893 32.57 14.72 -37.59
CA TYR A 893 31.85 15.49 -36.58
C TYR A 893 31.35 16.83 -37.09
N SER A 894 31.98 17.39 -38.11
CA SER A 894 31.65 18.69 -38.64
C SER A 894 30.33 18.65 -39.40
N SER A 895 30.05 17.57 -40.08
CA SER A 895 28.79 17.32 -40.82
C SER A 895 27.61 17.17 -39.83
N LEU A 896 27.75 16.39 -38.80
CA LEU A 896 26.72 16.20 -37.77
C LEU A 896 26.40 17.51 -37.05
N LYS A 897 27.42 18.26 -36.63
CA LYS A 897 27.24 19.56 -35.94
C LYS A 897 26.66 20.64 -36.89
N LYS A 898 26.85 20.56 -38.20
CA LYS A 898 26.17 21.41 -39.18
C LYS A 898 24.69 21.08 -39.31
N GLN A 899 24.35 19.77 -39.29
CA GLN A 899 22.96 19.31 -39.37
C GLN A 899 22.24 19.59 -38.08
N PHE A 900 22.89 19.43 -36.92
CA PHE A 900 22.34 19.66 -35.59
C PHE A 900 23.16 20.70 -34.82
N PRO A 901 22.94 21.99 -35.04
CA PRO A 901 23.70 23.08 -34.40
C PRO A 901 23.68 23.05 -32.87
N GLU A 902 22.65 22.46 -32.27
CA GLU A 902 22.51 22.26 -30.82
C GLU A 902 23.61 21.37 -30.22
N LEU A 903 24.22 20.50 -31.01
CA LEU A 903 25.33 19.65 -30.58
C LEU A 903 26.70 20.33 -30.62
N LYS A 904 26.79 21.59 -31.04
CA LYS A 904 28.09 22.31 -31.25
C LYS A 904 29.01 22.29 -30.04
N ASP A 905 28.42 22.40 -28.83
CA ASP A 905 29.17 22.46 -27.56
C ASP A 905 29.33 21.06 -26.90
N CYS A 906 28.72 20.03 -27.48
CA CYS A 906 28.82 18.67 -26.99
C CYS A 906 30.16 18.02 -27.35
N ARG A 907 30.78 17.34 -26.38
CA ARG A 907 31.99 16.53 -26.55
C ARG A 907 31.62 15.09 -26.89
N PHE A 908 32.50 14.43 -27.63
CA PHE A 908 32.26 13.02 -27.95
C PHE A 908 32.59 12.14 -26.74
N PHE A 909 31.65 11.33 -26.31
CA PHE A 909 31.91 10.30 -25.32
C PHE A 909 32.39 9.04 -26.01
N GLN A 910 33.61 8.61 -25.67
CA GLN A 910 34.19 7.36 -26.13
C GLN A 910 34.08 6.31 -25.01
N PRO A 911 33.17 5.32 -25.13
CA PRO A 911 33.09 4.22 -24.18
C PRO A 911 34.43 3.46 -24.11
N SER A 912 34.79 2.97 -22.93
CA SER A 912 35.99 2.15 -22.77
C SER A 912 35.85 0.76 -23.40
N GLN A 913 36.96 0.14 -23.77
CA GLN A 913 36.92 -1.24 -24.25
C GLN A 913 36.48 -2.21 -23.16
N GLU A 914 36.78 -1.94 -21.91
CA GLU A 914 36.33 -2.75 -20.77
C GLU A 914 34.81 -2.72 -20.64
N LEU A 915 34.17 -1.55 -20.65
CA LEU A 915 32.71 -1.39 -20.63
C LEU A 915 32.07 -2.15 -21.81
N LEU A 916 32.58 -1.93 -23.03
CA LEU A 916 32.05 -2.57 -24.23
C LEU A 916 32.22 -4.09 -24.20
N SER A 917 33.35 -4.58 -23.73
CA SER A 917 33.62 -6.03 -23.62
C SER A 917 32.62 -6.66 -22.65
N MET A 918 32.33 -6.05 -21.52
CA MET A 918 31.34 -6.56 -20.58
C MET A 918 29.93 -6.57 -21.18
N ILE A 919 29.54 -5.51 -21.89
CA ILE A 919 28.22 -5.43 -22.55
C ILE A 919 28.07 -6.51 -23.61
N TRP A 920 29.12 -6.70 -24.46
CA TRP A 920 29.08 -7.70 -25.52
C TRP A 920 29.09 -9.11 -24.93
N GLU A 921 29.88 -9.38 -23.92
CA GLU A 921 29.88 -10.64 -23.19
C GLU A 921 28.46 -10.98 -22.69
N ILE A 922 27.75 -10.01 -22.09
CA ILE A 922 26.36 -10.19 -21.63
C ILE A 922 25.46 -10.57 -22.79
N VAL A 923 25.54 -9.86 -23.91
CA VAL A 923 24.68 -10.13 -25.08
C VAL A 923 24.93 -11.49 -25.65
N LEU A 924 26.19 -11.91 -25.71
CA LEU A 924 26.61 -13.17 -26.31
C LEU A 924 26.37 -14.37 -25.39
N THR A 925 26.66 -14.24 -24.10
CA THR A 925 26.59 -15.33 -23.12
C THR A 925 25.30 -15.38 -22.33
N LYS A 926 24.53 -14.28 -22.30
CA LYS A 926 23.32 -14.06 -21.46
C LYS A 926 23.63 -14.09 -19.95
N LYS A 927 24.89 -13.98 -19.58
CA LYS A 927 25.38 -13.94 -18.21
C LYS A 927 25.89 -12.53 -17.90
N CYS A 928 25.56 -12.01 -16.70
CA CYS A 928 26.17 -10.80 -16.20
C CYS A 928 27.57 -11.12 -15.66
N PRO A 929 28.58 -10.26 -15.87
CA PRO A 929 29.86 -10.36 -15.17
C PRO A 929 29.63 -10.34 -13.63
N ASP A 930 30.67 -10.75 -12.88
CA ASP A 930 30.61 -10.66 -11.42
C ASP A 930 30.20 -9.22 -10.98
N LEU A 931 29.11 -9.11 -10.20
CA LEU A 931 28.61 -7.83 -9.75
C LEU A 931 29.65 -7.04 -8.92
N LYS A 932 30.52 -7.70 -8.17
CA LYS A 932 31.61 -7.05 -7.43
C LYS A 932 32.54 -6.31 -8.37
N ARG A 933 32.86 -6.89 -9.54
CA ARG A 933 33.66 -6.23 -10.57
C ARG A 933 32.95 -5.01 -11.15
N VAL A 934 31.63 -5.12 -11.39
CA VAL A 934 30.84 -4.01 -11.95
C VAL A 934 30.73 -2.85 -10.95
N VAL A 935 30.47 -3.14 -9.68
CA VAL A 935 30.41 -2.13 -8.60
C VAL A 935 31.74 -1.41 -8.41
N ALA A 936 32.85 -2.09 -8.67
CA ALA A 936 34.19 -1.50 -8.54
C ALA A 936 34.54 -0.51 -9.67
N LEU A 937 33.78 -0.47 -10.78
CA LEU A 937 34.04 0.43 -11.90
C LEU A 937 33.91 1.89 -11.46
N LYS A 938 34.90 2.71 -11.80
CA LYS A 938 34.88 4.15 -11.59
C LYS A 938 34.57 4.88 -12.90
N PRO A 939 34.14 6.14 -12.90
CA PRO A 939 33.84 6.88 -14.14
C PRO A 939 34.94 6.79 -15.21
N LYS A 940 36.22 6.84 -14.82
CA LYS A 940 37.37 6.68 -15.73
C LYS A 940 37.44 5.33 -16.44
N ASP A 941 36.87 4.28 -15.81
CA ASP A 941 36.85 2.92 -16.37
C ASP A 941 35.69 2.73 -17.36
N LEU A 942 34.68 3.63 -17.32
CA LEU A 942 33.52 3.62 -18.21
C LEU A 942 33.80 4.26 -19.57
N GLY A 943 34.72 5.23 -19.64
CA GLY A 943 35.06 5.93 -20.87
C GLY A 943 35.66 7.30 -20.62
N LYS A 944 35.76 8.11 -21.71
CA LYS A 944 36.29 9.48 -21.66
C LYS A 944 35.51 10.40 -22.59
N LEU A 945 35.47 11.68 -22.23
CA LEU A 945 35.00 12.75 -23.12
C LEU A 945 36.19 13.27 -23.94
N VAL A 946 36.07 13.24 -25.25
CA VAL A 946 37.04 13.74 -26.22
C VAL A 946 36.53 15.03 -26.83
N THR A 947 37.40 16.02 -27.00
CA THR A 947 37.10 17.34 -27.58
C THR A 947 36.80 17.21 -29.08
#